data_3b0025e3fb783b1fe8c4bf2b9b7ee2dc
#
_entry.id   3b0025e3fb783b1fe8c4bf2b9b7ee2dc
#
_cell.length_a   1.000
_cell.length_b   1.000
_cell.length_c   1.000
_cell.angle_alpha   90.00
_cell.angle_beta   90.00
_cell.angle_gamma   90.00
#
_symmetry.space_group_name_H-M   'P 1'
#
loop_
_entity.id
_entity.type
_entity.pdbx_description
1 polymer ?
#
loop_
_entity_poly.entity_id
_entity_poly.type
_entity_poly.pdbx_seq_one_letter_code
_entity_poly.pdbx_strand_id
1 'polypeptide(L)'
;MRSVSVGDGAARAQPMKRILIANRGEIARRVIQTAHRMGIDTVAVYSDPDANALHVREATQAVALGGAASADTYLRTDKLLAAARATGADAVHPGYGFLSENADFAQAVVDAGLAWIGPPPAAIRALGSKAGAKALAQAHGVPCLPGYAGEDQSDERFAAEAARIGTPLMVKAVAGGGGRGMRLVTDLAQLPAALASARSEALAGFGCGDLLIERALLQPRHVEVQVFADAHGACIHLGERDCSVQRRHQKIIEEAPSPAVDAALRERMGACAVALAQAAGYVGAGTVEFLLDGEDFYLMEMNTRLQVEHPVTEALTGLDLVEWQIRVARGEPLPLTQDQVHLQGHAIEVRLCAEDAHFRPHAGRVLQFSAPPATAFERAALGALRFDHALEEGAEVTPHYDAMLGKLIVHAPTRAEAIAALVRALHSTRVLGLPTNRAFLAACLQHPVFASGRALVPFLAEHAQELQRSLSNNELSVHIPSALSAIFASNPMSDLPCAMARPLRLRHQGEVHTIAVRELGGGRLQVEQAGAEPVTLQLPQRGVYSVAVGPRRWHWQTGGVDGWVEDASWEPAARAGAAGGATELRAPFNGKVVALPVAAGQALAAGDTVVVIESMKLEHSLASPAAATVAELLVAPGQQVSPGQVLARFAPATQGAPA
;
A
#
# COMPACT_ATOMS: atom_id res chain seq x y z
N MET A 1 -63.33 8.20 -10.09
CA MET A 1 -62.34 8.25 -9.02
C MET A 1 -62.02 6.82 -8.59
N ARG A 2 -60.91 6.26 -9.08
CA ARG A 2 -60.39 4.97 -8.60
C ARG A 2 -59.19 5.29 -7.72
N SER A 3 -59.28 4.97 -6.44
CA SER A 3 -58.19 5.08 -5.47
C SER A 3 -57.12 4.06 -5.84
N VAL A 4 -55.93 4.55 -6.19
CA VAL A 4 -54.72 3.74 -6.28
C VAL A 4 -54.23 3.55 -4.86
N SER A 5 -54.35 2.34 -4.32
CA SER A 5 -53.71 1.95 -3.08
C SER A 5 -52.23 1.92 -3.30
N VAL A 6 -51.50 2.82 -2.64
CA VAL A 6 -50.01 2.71 -2.47
C VAL A 6 -49.79 1.50 -1.57
N GLY A 7 -49.31 0.42 -2.16
CA GLY A 7 -48.93 -0.76 -1.41
C GLY A 7 -47.73 -0.44 -0.53
N ASP A 8 -47.89 -0.66 0.76
CA ASP A 8 -46.84 -0.72 1.78
C ASP A 8 -45.91 -1.91 1.47
N GLY A 9 -44.96 -1.69 0.54
CA GLY A 9 -43.93 -2.64 0.22
C GLY A 9 -42.70 -2.42 1.08
N ALA A 10 -42.80 -2.69 2.39
CA ALA A 10 -41.60 -2.92 3.18
C ALA A 10 -40.85 -4.09 2.52
N ALA A 11 -39.75 -3.79 1.85
CA ALA A 11 -38.88 -4.80 1.21
C ALA A 11 -38.47 -5.79 2.29
N ARG A 12 -39.01 -7.02 2.24
CA ARG A 12 -38.61 -8.10 3.15
C ARG A 12 -37.14 -8.35 2.94
N ALA A 13 -36.34 -8.30 4.04
CA ALA A 13 -34.93 -8.66 4.04
C ALA A 13 -34.74 -10.00 3.31
N GLN A 14 -33.94 -9.99 2.25
CA GLN A 14 -33.71 -11.21 1.46
C GLN A 14 -32.72 -12.12 2.19
N PRO A 15 -33.02 -13.42 2.37
CA PRO A 15 -32.10 -14.33 3.01
C PRO A 15 -30.87 -14.50 2.11
N MET A 16 -29.71 -14.08 2.61
CA MET A 16 -28.43 -14.25 1.96
C MET A 16 -27.71 -15.45 2.60
N LYS A 17 -27.52 -16.51 1.84
CA LYS A 17 -27.01 -17.79 2.35
C LYS A 17 -25.57 -18.05 1.95
N ARG A 18 -25.13 -17.51 0.80
CA ARG A 18 -23.80 -17.76 0.29
C ARG A 18 -23.26 -16.54 -0.48
N ILE A 19 -22.12 -16.02 -0.04
CA ILE A 19 -21.46 -14.85 -0.63
C ILE A 19 -20.24 -15.29 -1.41
N LEU A 20 -20.16 -14.93 -2.71
CA LEU A 20 -18.92 -14.96 -3.45
C LEU A 20 -18.09 -13.73 -3.12
N ILE A 21 -16.83 -13.92 -2.75
CA ILE A 21 -15.89 -12.85 -2.42
C ILE A 21 -14.99 -12.62 -3.64
N ALA A 22 -15.27 -11.55 -4.39
CA ALA A 22 -14.55 -11.20 -5.63
C ALA A 22 -13.22 -10.48 -5.32
N ASN A 23 -12.44 -11.08 -4.43
CA ASN A 23 -11.18 -10.51 -3.94
C ASN A 23 -10.26 -11.61 -3.39
N ARG A 24 -9.08 -11.22 -2.87
CA ARG A 24 -8.04 -12.10 -2.35
C ARG A 24 -7.39 -11.55 -1.06
N GLY A 25 -6.48 -12.34 -0.49
CA GLY A 25 -5.61 -11.89 0.58
C GLY A 25 -6.36 -11.55 1.87
N GLU A 26 -5.92 -10.49 2.55
CA GLU A 26 -6.43 -10.16 3.89
C GLU A 26 -7.89 -9.71 3.84
N ILE A 27 -8.31 -8.94 2.81
CA ILE A 27 -9.70 -8.47 2.72
C ILE A 27 -10.67 -9.61 2.42
N ALA A 28 -10.27 -10.60 1.64
CA ALA A 28 -11.11 -11.79 1.45
C ALA A 28 -11.30 -12.54 2.78
N ARG A 29 -10.22 -12.71 3.57
CA ARG A 29 -10.30 -13.29 4.93
C ARG A 29 -11.21 -12.48 5.85
N ARG A 30 -11.07 -11.13 5.80
CA ARG A 30 -11.91 -10.20 6.57
C ARG A 30 -13.40 -10.42 6.32
N VAL A 31 -13.79 -10.53 5.05
CA VAL A 31 -15.18 -10.77 4.66
C VAL A 31 -15.62 -12.19 5.04
N ILE A 32 -14.77 -13.21 4.81
CA ILE A 32 -15.04 -14.60 5.19
C ILE A 32 -15.37 -14.70 6.69
N GLN A 33 -14.54 -14.10 7.54
CA GLN A 33 -14.71 -14.17 8.99
C GLN A 33 -16.04 -13.57 9.45
N THR A 34 -16.42 -12.40 8.93
CA THR A 34 -17.71 -11.79 9.27
C THR A 34 -18.87 -12.60 8.72
N ALA A 35 -18.81 -13.06 7.46
CA ALA A 35 -19.88 -13.88 6.89
C ALA A 35 -20.10 -15.16 7.70
N HIS A 36 -19.03 -15.84 8.12
CA HIS A 36 -19.13 -17.04 8.95
C HIS A 36 -19.74 -16.76 10.33
N ARG A 37 -19.39 -15.61 10.99
CA ARG A 37 -20.04 -15.21 12.24
C ARG A 37 -21.53 -14.95 12.07
N MET A 38 -21.95 -14.52 10.89
CA MET A 38 -23.36 -14.31 10.52
C MET A 38 -24.06 -15.60 10.05
N GLY A 39 -23.40 -16.74 10.05
CA GLY A 39 -23.94 -18.01 9.58
C GLY A 39 -24.12 -18.10 8.06
N ILE A 40 -23.30 -17.37 7.29
CA ILE A 40 -23.36 -17.29 5.84
C ILE A 40 -22.17 -18.07 5.25
N ASP A 41 -22.46 -18.97 4.31
CA ASP A 41 -21.43 -19.65 3.53
C ASP A 41 -20.64 -18.67 2.64
N THR A 42 -19.38 -19.02 2.36
CA THR A 42 -18.51 -18.18 1.54
C THR A 42 -17.89 -18.95 0.38
N VAL A 43 -17.73 -18.27 -0.74
CA VAL A 43 -17.01 -18.76 -1.91
C VAL A 43 -15.82 -17.85 -2.14
N ALA A 44 -14.61 -18.37 -1.95
CA ALA A 44 -13.39 -17.70 -2.38
C ALA A 44 -13.14 -17.99 -3.86
N VAL A 45 -12.60 -16.99 -4.58
CA VAL A 45 -12.02 -17.19 -5.92
C VAL A 45 -10.51 -17.03 -5.82
N TYR A 46 -9.77 -17.74 -6.68
CA TYR A 46 -8.32 -17.69 -6.62
C TYR A 46 -7.65 -17.87 -7.99
N SER A 47 -6.52 -17.18 -8.15
CA SER A 47 -5.56 -17.38 -9.23
C SER A 47 -4.62 -18.55 -8.94
N ASP A 48 -3.88 -19.03 -9.93
CA ASP A 48 -2.95 -20.15 -9.74
C ASP A 48 -1.92 -19.88 -8.60
N PRO A 49 -1.30 -18.69 -8.48
CA PRO A 49 -0.43 -18.39 -7.35
C PRO A 49 -1.10 -18.40 -5.97
N ASP A 50 -2.41 -18.13 -5.91
CA ASP A 50 -3.17 -18.09 -4.67
C ASP A 50 -3.78 -19.45 -4.25
N ALA A 51 -3.56 -20.53 -5.00
CA ALA A 51 -4.22 -21.82 -4.79
C ALA A 51 -4.11 -22.36 -3.35
N ASN A 52 -3.03 -22.05 -2.65
CA ASN A 52 -2.79 -22.46 -1.27
C ASN A 52 -2.98 -21.33 -0.25
N ALA A 53 -3.47 -20.14 -0.66
CA ALA A 53 -3.59 -18.98 0.21
C ALA A 53 -4.64 -19.21 1.34
N LEU A 54 -4.48 -18.51 2.46
CA LEU A 54 -5.34 -18.64 3.64
C LEU A 54 -6.82 -18.43 3.31
N HIS A 55 -7.17 -17.40 2.52
CA HIS A 55 -8.56 -17.11 2.17
C HIS A 55 -9.23 -18.25 1.39
N VAL A 56 -8.45 -19.02 0.61
CA VAL A 56 -8.95 -20.19 -0.15
C VAL A 56 -9.30 -21.34 0.79
N ARG A 57 -8.47 -21.55 1.81
CA ARG A 57 -8.65 -22.63 2.80
C ARG A 57 -9.71 -22.30 3.87
N GLU A 58 -9.91 -21.02 4.17
CA GLU A 58 -10.87 -20.55 5.17
C GLU A 58 -12.29 -20.43 4.63
N ALA A 59 -12.47 -20.27 3.32
CA ALA A 59 -13.80 -20.21 2.71
C ALA A 59 -14.51 -21.56 2.72
N THR A 60 -15.86 -21.54 2.74
CA THR A 60 -16.69 -22.77 2.67
C THR A 60 -16.45 -23.51 1.35
N GLN A 61 -16.26 -22.79 0.26
CA GLN A 61 -15.91 -23.29 -1.07
C GLN A 61 -14.90 -22.38 -1.74
N ALA A 62 -14.15 -22.91 -2.71
CA ALA A 62 -13.21 -22.13 -3.49
C ALA A 62 -13.25 -22.52 -4.98
N VAL A 63 -13.09 -21.53 -5.87
CA VAL A 63 -13.12 -21.71 -7.32
C VAL A 63 -11.87 -21.12 -7.96
N ALA A 64 -11.15 -21.94 -8.74
CA ALA A 64 -10.00 -21.50 -9.52
C ALA A 64 -10.45 -20.62 -10.70
N LEU A 65 -9.82 -19.47 -10.86
CA LEU A 65 -10.04 -18.60 -12.03
C LEU A 65 -9.12 -18.94 -13.21
N GLY A 66 -8.03 -19.67 -12.94
CA GLY A 66 -7.00 -20.04 -13.92
C GLY A 66 -6.18 -18.82 -14.37
N GLY A 67 -4.86 -18.94 -14.36
CA GLY A 67 -3.93 -17.86 -14.68
C GLY A 67 -3.40 -17.16 -13.45
N ALA A 68 -2.43 -16.22 -13.65
CA ALA A 68 -1.72 -15.54 -12.56
C ALA A 68 -2.00 -14.03 -12.51
N ALA A 69 -2.07 -13.37 -13.67
CA ALA A 69 -2.26 -11.93 -13.73
C ALA A 69 -3.68 -11.51 -13.34
N SER A 70 -3.82 -10.34 -12.72
CA SER A 70 -5.14 -9.79 -12.34
C SER A 70 -6.08 -9.66 -13.54
N ALA A 71 -5.55 -9.27 -14.71
CA ALA A 71 -6.31 -9.13 -15.94
C ALA A 71 -6.91 -10.46 -16.44
N ASP A 72 -6.30 -11.60 -16.11
CA ASP A 72 -6.76 -12.93 -16.49
C ASP A 72 -7.66 -13.57 -15.43
N THR A 73 -7.73 -12.99 -14.24
CA THR A 73 -8.35 -13.59 -13.04
C THR A 73 -9.34 -12.63 -12.38
N TYR A 74 -8.92 -11.88 -11.38
CA TYR A 74 -9.77 -11.04 -10.52
C TYR A 74 -10.44 -9.86 -11.24
N LEU A 75 -9.98 -9.47 -12.42
CA LEU A 75 -10.60 -8.46 -13.29
C LEU A 75 -11.53 -9.06 -14.36
N ARG A 76 -11.80 -10.37 -14.32
CA ARG A 76 -12.64 -11.09 -15.29
C ARG A 76 -14.05 -11.26 -14.74
N THR A 77 -14.94 -10.31 -15.09
CA THR A 77 -16.37 -10.35 -14.73
C THR A 77 -17.03 -11.67 -15.11
N ASP A 78 -16.76 -12.18 -16.32
CA ASP A 78 -17.30 -13.44 -16.83
C ASP A 78 -16.93 -14.65 -15.96
N LYS A 79 -15.65 -14.74 -15.52
CA LYS A 79 -15.18 -15.82 -14.65
C LYS A 79 -15.78 -15.73 -13.24
N LEU A 80 -15.88 -14.50 -12.68
CA LEU A 80 -16.48 -14.28 -11.35
C LEU A 80 -17.97 -14.66 -11.33
N LEU A 81 -18.73 -14.27 -12.36
CA LEU A 81 -20.14 -14.63 -12.47
C LEU A 81 -20.33 -16.13 -12.76
N ALA A 82 -19.44 -16.77 -13.53
CA ALA A 82 -19.44 -18.22 -13.72
C ALA A 82 -19.19 -18.95 -12.40
N ALA A 83 -18.24 -18.49 -11.58
CA ALA A 83 -17.97 -19.05 -10.26
C ALA A 83 -19.17 -18.92 -9.31
N ALA A 84 -19.84 -17.75 -9.31
CA ALA A 84 -21.05 -17.52 -8.51
C ALA A 84 -22.17 -18.48 -8.90
N ARG A 85 -22.43 -18.65 -10.20
CA ARG A 85 -23.44 -19.60 -10.70
C ARG A 85 -23.11 -21.05 -10.38
N ALA A 86 -21.84 -21.45 -10.56
CA ALA A 86 -21.42 -22.83 -10.31
C ALA A 86 -21.52 -23.24 -8.84
N THR A 87 -21.38 -22.30 -7.92
CA THR A 87 -21.41 -22.54 -6.48
C THR A 87 -22.77 -22.22 -5.84
N GLY A 88 -23.71 -21.67 -6.60
CA GLY A 88 -25.02 -21.26 -6.09
C GLY A 88 -24.90 -20.09 -5.09
N ALA A 89 -23.93 -19.20 -5.28
CA ALA A 89 -23.85 -17.96 -4.52
C ALA A 89 -25.07 -17.08 -4.85
N ASP A 90 -25.61 -16.40 -3.84
CA ASP A 90 -26.75 -15.49 -3.97
C ASP A 90 -26.34 -14.01 -3.81
N ALA A 91 -25.07 -13.76 -3.46
CA ALA A 91 -24.51 -12.43 -3.34
C ALA A 91 -23.02 -12.37 -3.75
N VAL A 92 -22.56 -11.16 -4.07
CA VAL A 92 -21.15 -10.88 -4.37
C VAL A 92 -20.67 -9.72 -3.50
N HIS A 93 -19.56 -9.94 -2.77
CA HIS A 93 -18.83 -8.92 -2.04
C HIS A 93 -17.53 -8.58 -2.77
N PRO A 94 -17.31 -7.35 -3.23
CA PRO A 94 -16.12 -6.99 -4.01
C PRO A 94 -14.86 -6.73 -3.18
N GLY A 95 -14.99 -6.58 -1.85
CA GLY A 95 -13.89 -6.09 -1.01
C GLY A 95 -13.49 -4.65 -1.36
N TYR A 96 -12.19 -4.42 -1.54
CA TYR A 96 -11.62 -3.18 -2.07
C TYR A 96 -10.59 -3.48 -3.17
N GLY A 97 -10.28 -2.51 -4.04
CA GLY A 97 -9.44 -2.72 -5.22
C GLY A 97 -10.15 -3.59 -6.28
N PHE A 98 -9.42 -4.07 -7.26
CA PHE A 98 -9.94 -4.84 -8.40
C PHE A 98 -11.20 -4.21 -9.02
N LEU A 99 -12.34 -4.89 -8.95
CA LEU A 99 -13.61 -4.45 -9.53
C LEU A 99 -14.56 -3.77 -8.52
N SER A 100 -14.10 -3.45 -7.30
CA SER A 100 -14.97 -2.89 -6.25
C SER A 100 -15.60 -1.54 -6.60
N GLU A 101 -14.97 -0.75 -7.46
CA GLU A 101 -15.47 0.55 -7.94
C GLU A 101 -15.86 0.50 -9.43
N ASN A 102 -16.05 -0.71 -9.99
CA ASN A 102 -16.45 -0.90 -11.37
C ASN A 102 -17.98 -1.00 -11.48
N ALA A 103 -18.61 0.05 -12.02
CA ALA A 103 -20.05 0.11 -12.15
C ALA A 103 -20.64 -0.94 -13.09
N ASP A 104 -19.90 -1.34 -14.13
CA ASP A 104 -20.35 -2.35 -15.09
C ASP A 104 -20.30 -3.75 -14.49
N PHE A 105 -19.30 -4.04 -13.64
CA PHE A 105 -19.28 -5.27 -12.85
C PHE A 105 -20.43 -5.32 -11.84
N ALA A 106 -20.66 -4.24 -11.10
CA ALA A 106 -21.79 -4.15 -10.17
C ALA A 106 -23.14 -4.36 -10.91
N GLN A 107 -23.31 -3.75 -12.09
CA GLN A 107 -24.50 -3.94 -12.92
C GLN A 107 -24.62 -5.40 -13.38
N ALA A 108 -23.53 -6.02 -13.85
CA ALA A 108 -23.55 -7.40 -14.31
C ALA A 108 -23.89 -8.40 -13.20
N VAL A 109 -23.50 -8.12 -11.95
CA VAL A 109 -23.91 -8.91 -10.77
C VAL A 109 -25.42 -8.79 -10.55
N VAL A 110 -25.96 -7.56 -10.59
CA VAL A 110 -27.41 -7.31 -10.43
C VAL A 110 -28.21 -7.95 -11.57
N ASP A 111 -27.75 -7.81 -12.82
CA ASP A 111 -28.41 -8.40 -14.01
C ASP A 111 -28.38 -9.94 -13.98
N ALA A 112 -27.40 -10.53 -13.31
CA ALA A 112 -27.33 -11.98 -13.06
C ALA A 112 -28.30 -12.45 -11.94
N GLY A 113 -29.06 -11.56 -11.30
CA GLY A 113 -30.00 -11.86 -10.21
C GLY A 113 -29.31 -12.08 -8.86
N LEU A 114 -28.06 -11.64 -8.71
CA LEU A 114 -27.29 -11.72 -7.48
C LEU A 114 -27.37 -10.42 -6.69
N ALA A 115 -27.34 -10.51 -5.36
CA ALA A 115 -27.21 -9.32 -4.52
C ALA A 115 -25.80 -8.75 -4.62
N TRP A 116 -25.70 -7.46 -4.95
CA TRP A 116 -24.44 -6.72 -4.93
C TRP A 116 -24.25 -6.11 -3.54
N ILE A 117 -23.13 -6.46 -2.86
CA ILE A 117 -22.80 -5.90 -1.56
C ILE A 117 -21.92 -4.68 -1.76
N GLY A 118 -22.54 -3.56 -2.01
CA GLY A 118 -21.91 -2.28 -2.34
C GLY A 118 -22.93 -1.25 -2.81
N PRO A 119 -22.48 -0.06 -3.24
CA PRO A 119 -23.36 1.00 -3.72
C PRO A 119 -24.01 0.65 -5.07
N PRO A 120 -25.16 1.26 -5.39
CA PRO A 120 -25.81 1.06 -6.69
C PRO A 120 -24.86 1.42 -7.85
N PRO A 121 -24.91 0.71 -9.00
CA PRO A 121 -24.09 1.01 -10.17
C PRO A 121 -24.19 2.46 -10.63
N ALA A 122 -25.37 3.08 -10.51
CA ALA A 122 -25.57 4.49 -10.84
C ALA A 122 -24.78 5.44 -9.94
N ALA A 123 -24.72 5.15 -8.63
CA ALA A 123 -23.91 5.93 -7.68
C ALA A 123 -22.41 5.78 -7.95
N ILE A 124 -21.96 4.55 -8.28
CA ILE A 124 -20.55 4.31 -8.67
C ILE A 124 -20.20 5.14 -9.92
N ARG A 125 -21.07 5.17 -10.94
CA ARG A 125 -20.82 5.98 -12.15
C ARG A 125 -20.81 7.48 -11.86
N ALA A 126 -21.76 7.97 -11.05
CA ALA A 126 -21.86 9.40 -10.73
C ALA A 126 -20.64 9.93 -9.96
N LEU A 127 -20.10 9.12 -9.03
CA LEU A 127 -19.01 9.50 -8.14
C LEU A 127 -17.62 9.05 -8.67
N GLY A 128 -17.57 8.08 -9.55
CA GLY A 128 -16.32 7.56 -10.13
C GLY A 128 -15.64 8.52 -11.11
N SER A 129 -16.37 9.50 -11.67
CA SER A 129 -15.81 10.58 -12.45
C SER A 129 -15.47 11.76 -11.54
N LYS A 130 -14.20 12.19 -11.50
CA LYS A 130 -13.77 13.36 -10.70
C LYS A 130 -14.56 14.63 -11.05
N ALA A 131 -14.84 14.84 -12.34
CA ALA A 131 -15.64 15.97 -12.80
C ALA A 131 -17.10 15.85 -12.35
N GLY A 132 -17.71 14.68 -12.47
CA GLY A 132 -19.08 14.39 -12.03
C GLY A 132 -19.24 14.53 -10.52
N ALA A 133 -18.33 13.96 -9.75
CA ALA A 133 -18.33 14.08 -8.29
C ALA A 133 -18.20 15.55 -7.83
N LYS A 134 -17.31 16.34 -8.48
CA LYS A 134 -17.18 17.77 -8.19
C LYS A 134 -18.44 18.57 -8.54
N ALA A 135 -19.04 18.32 -9.70
CA ALA A 135 -20.28 19.00 -10.10
C ALA A 135 -21.42 18.69 -9.12
N LEU A 136 -21.58 17.42 -8.72
CA LEU A 136 -22.55 17.00 -7.73
C LEU A 136 -22.30 17.66 -6.37
N ALA A 137 -21.04 17.68 -5.93
CA ALA A 137 -20.63 18.31 -4.68
C ALA A 137 -20.94 19.82 -4.64
N GLN A 138 -20.58 20.55 -5.69
CA GLN A 138 -20.86 21.99 -5.81
C GLN A 138 -22.35 22.29 -5.79
N ALA A 139 -23.16 21.47 -6.48
CA ALA A 139 -24.63 21.61 -6.48
C ALA A 139 -25.26 21.43 -5.08
N HIS A 140 -24.57 20.73 -4.16
CA HIS A 140 -25.05 20.46 -2.81
C HIS A 140 -24.22 21.19 -1.72
N GLY A 141 -23.47 22.22 -2.10
CA GLY A 141 -22.76 23.07 -1.15
C GLY A 141 -21.51 22.43 -0.50
N VAL A 142 -21.01 21.33 -1.04
CA VAL A 142 -19.76 20.71 -0.56
C VAL A 142 -18.57 21.50 -1.10
N PRO A 143 -17.65 21.98 -0.24
CA PRO A 143 -16.51 22.79 -0.66
C PRO A 143 -15.62 22.04 -1.65
N CYS A 144 -15.26 22.71 -2.76
CA CYS A 144 -14.34 22.19 -3.77
C CYS A 144 -13.25 23.22 -4.05
N LEU A 145 -12.03 22.76 -4.32
CA LEU A 145 -10.97 23.66 -4.78
C LEU A 145 -11.37 24.35 -6.09
N PRO A 146 -11.09 25.67 -6.21
CA PRO A 146 -11.24 26.37 -7.48
C PRO A 146 -10.52 25.63 -8.59
N GLY A 147 -11.20 25.36 -9.71
CA GLY A 147 -10.62 24.57 -10.79
C GLY A 147 -11.43 24.67 -12.07
N TYR A 148 -10.97 23.93 -13.08
CA TYR A 148 -11.63 23.75 -14.35
C TYR A 148 -11.59 22.27 -14.79
N ALA A 149 -12.75 21.74 -15.14
CA ALA A 149 -12.95 20.36 -15.61
C ALA A 149 -14.01 20.35 -16.73
N GLY A 150 -13.96 21.31 -17.65
CA GLY A 150 -14.94 21.46 -18.73
C GLY A 150 -14.64 20.62 -19.96
N GLU A 151 -15.59 20.61 -20.91
CA GLU A 151 -15.49 19.88 -22.16
C GLU A 151 -14.45 20.47 -23.13
N ASP A 152 -14.19 21.78 -23.06
CA ASP A 152 -13.15 22.42 -23.86
C ASP A 152 -11.76 22.08 -23.29
N GLN A 153 -11.09 21.15 -23.94
CA GLN A 153 -9.77 20.60 -23.57
C GLN A 153 -8.60 21.29 -24.31
N SER A 154 -8.85 22.48 -24.89
CA SER A 154 -7.81 23.26 -25.58
C SER A 154 -6.81 23.86 -24.58
N ASP A 155 -5.55 23.96 -25.00
CA ASP A 155 -4.49 24.54 -24.16
C ASP A 155 -4.74 26.03 -23.87
N GLU A 156 -5.38 26.75 -24.83
CA GLU A 156 -5.81 28.16 -24.67
C GLU A 156 -6.85 28.29 -23.54
N ARG A 157 -7.82 27.36 -23.47
CA ARG A 157 -8.80 27.35 -22.40
C ARG A 157 -8.14 27.07 -21.05
N PHE A 158 -7.27 26.08 -20.97
CA PHE A 158 -6.53 25.81 -19.75
C PHE A 158 -5.66 26.99 -19.30
N ALA A 159 -5.01 27.70 -20.23
CA ALA A 159 -4.22 28.88 -19.91
C ALA A 159 -5.08 30.03 -19.34
N ALA A 160 -6.25 30.28 -19.93
CA ALA A 160 -7.19 31.29 -19.44
C ALA A 160 -7.72 30.95 -18.04
N GLU A 161 -8.10 29.71 -17.80
CA GLU A 161 -8.58 29.25 -16.49
C GLU A 161 -7.46 29.24 -15.44
N ALA A 162 -6.25 28.83 -15.82
CA ALA A 162 -5.08 28.86 -14.93
C ALA A 162 -4.74 30.29 -14.49
N ALA A 163 -4.85 31.28 -15.39
CA ALA A 163 -4.68 32.68 -15.04
C ALA A 163 -5.75 33.20 -14.07
N ARG A 164 -7.00 32.70 -14.19
CA ARG A 164 -8.11 33.02 -13.27
C ARG A 164 -7.94 32.39 -11.89
N ILE A 165 -7.48 31.13 -11.83
CA ILE A 165 -7.34 30.36 -10.57
C ILE A 165 -6.08 30.84 -9.81
N GLY A 166 -5.00 31.16 -10.52
CA GLY A 166 -3.69 31.50 -9.96
C GLY A 166 -2.86 30.28 -9.57
N THR A 167 -1.54 30.47 -9.44
CA THR A 167 -0.62 29.43 -8.97
C THR A 167 -0.53 29.41 -7.44
N PRO A 168 -0.18 28.25 -6.81
CA PRO A 168 0.14 26.96 -7.44
C PRO A 168 -1.10 26.21 -7.95
N LEU A 169 -0.93 25.49 -9.06
CA LEU A 169 -1.97 24.68 -9.70
C LEU A 169 -1.58 23.21 -9.74
N MET A 170 -2.58 22.33 -9.70
CA MET A 170 -2.41 20.91 -9.99
C MET A 170 -3.12 20.57 -11.30
N VAL A 171 -2.38 20.06 -12.28
CA VAL A 171 -2.93 19.40 -13.47
C VAL A 171 -3.18 17.95 -13.13
N LYS A 172 -4.37 17.41 -13.45
CA LYS A 172 -4.75 16.02 -13.16
C LYS A 172 -5.44 15.37 -14.36
N ALA A 173 -5.23 14.08 -14.56
CA ALA A 173 -6.06 13.30 -15.47
C ALA A 173 -7.49 13.16 -14.92
N VAL A 174 -8.50 13.31 -15.77
CA VAL A 174 -9.91 13.08 -15.41
C VAL A 174 -10.15 11.60 -15.13
N ALA A 175 -9.64 10.72 -15.99
CA ALA A 175 -9.66 9.28 -15.80
C ALA A 175 -8.43 8.84 -14.98
N GLY A 176 -8.63 7.86 -14.08
CA GLY A 176 -7.56 7.27 -13.29
C GLY A 176 -7.45 7.75 -11.84
N GLY A 177 -6.58 7.07 -11.09
CA GLY A 177 -6.36 7.27 -9.66
C GLY A 177 -4.89 7.04 -9.26
N GLY A 178 -4.60 7.10 -7.94
CA GLY A 178 -3.27 6.80 -7.42
C GLY A 178 -2.19 7.83 -7.77
N GLY A 179 -2.59 9.08 -8.09
CA GLY A 179 -1.65 10.18 -8.37
C GLY A 179 -0.99 10.16 -9.75
N ARG A 180 -1.35 9.22 -10.63
CA ARG A 180 -0.87 9.18 -12.01
C ARG A 180 -1.47 10.34 -12.82
N GLY A 181 -0.68 10.93 -13.72
CA GLY A 181 -1.10 12.08 -14.54
C GLY A 181 -1.25 13.38 -13.74
N MET A 182 -0.63 13.49 -12.56
CA MET A 182 -0.64 14.70 -11.74
C MET A 182 0.64 15.51 -11.94
N ARG A 183 0.51 16.81 -12.16
CA ARG A 183 1.64 17.75 -12.28
C ARG A 183 1.37 19.02 -11.49
N LEU A 184 2.28 19.35 -10.58
CA LEU A 184 2.28 20.62 -9.88
C LEU A 184 2.88 21.71 -10.77
N VAL A 185 2.17 22.83 -10.91
CA VAL A 185 2.57 24.00 -11.67
C VAL A 185 2.66 25.17 -10.70
N THR A 186 3.89 25.63 -10.43
CA THR A 186 4.17 26.77 -9.54
C THR A 186 4.38 28.07 -10.30
N ASP A 187 4.62 27.97 -11.61
CA ASP A 187 4.75 29.11 -12.55
C ASP A 187 3.93 28.79 -13.80
N LEU A 188 3.10 29.75 -14.25
CA LEU A 188 2.24 29.59 -15.44
C LEU A 188 3.05 29.27 -16.70
N ALA A 189 4.32 29.67 -16.80
CA ALA A 189 5.19 29.32 -17.92
C ALA A 189 5.42 27.80 -18.06
N GLN A 190 5.24 27.04 -16.99
CA GLN A 190 5.38 25.57 -16.98
C GLN A 190 4.11 24.86 -17.45
N LEU A 191 2.97 25.56 -17.51
CA LEU A 191 1.67 24.94 -17.76
C LEU A 191 1.59 24.17 -19.08
N PRO A 192 2.07 24.67 -20.23
CA PRO A 192 1.99 23.92 -21.49
C PRO A 192 2.72 22.58 -21.44
N ALA A 193 3.92 22.55 -20.86
CA ALA A 193 4.69 21.31 -20.69
C ALA A 193 4.02 20.35 -19.72
N ALA A 194 3.41 20.85 -18.63
CA ALA A 194 2.67 20.05 -17.67
C ALA A 194 1.41 19.42 -18.29
N LEU A 195 0.64 20.17 -19.09
CA LEU A 195 -0.53 19.67 -19.82
C LEU A 195 -0.13 18.58 -20.81
N ALA A 196 0.88 18.82 -21.65
CA ALA A 196 1.36 17.83 -22.62
C ALA A 196 1.81 16.53 -21.96
N SER A 197 2.60 16.61 -20.89
CA SER A 197 3.09 15.46 -20.14
C SER A 197 1.96 14.70 -19.45
N ALA A 198 1.04 15.40 -18.77
CA ALA A 198 -0.10 14.78 -18.09
C ALA A 198 -1.05 14.09 -19.08
N ARG A 199 -1.31 14.72 -20.24
CA ARG A 199 -2.18 14.17 -21.30
C ARG A 199 -1.58 12.90 -21.91
N SER A 200 -0.28 12.90 -22.18
CA SER A 200 0.42 11.71 -22.70
C SER A 200 0.35 10.54 -21.74
N GLU A 201 0.61 10.79 -20.43
CA GLU A 201 0.53 9.75 -19.40
C GLU A 201 -0.91 9.24 -19.21
N ALA A 202 -1.89 10.15 -19.20
CA ALA A 202 -3.31 9.80 -19.06
C ALA A 202 -3.79 8.94 -20.22
N LEU A 203 -3.42 9.30 -21.45
CA LEU A 203 -3.78 8.53 -22.65
C LEU A 203 -3.13 7.14 -22.65
N ALA A 204 -1.85 7.05 -22.29
CA ALA A 204 -1.12 5.79 -22.22
C ALA A 204 -1.63 4.87 -21.09
N GLY A 205 -1.95 5.44 -19.92
CA GLY A 205 -2.34 4.66 -18.74
C GLY A 205 -3.81 4.32 -18.66
N PHE A 206 -4.69 5.18 -19.18
CA PHE A 206 -6.14 5.10 -18.98
C PHE A 206 -6.96 5.14 -20.28
N GLY A 207 -6.31 5.33 -21.43
CA GLY A 207 -6.99 5.43 -22.72
C GLY A 207 -7.79 6.73 -22.92
N CYS A 208 -7.73 7.70 -21.99
CA CYS A 208 -8.41 8.99 -22.04
C CYS A 208 -7.41 10.09 -21.70
N GLY A 209 -7.26 11.07 -22.57
CA GLY A 209 -6.32 12.18 -22.40
C GLY A 209 -6.92 13.45 -21.76
N ASP A 210 -8.17 13.41 -21.30
CA ASP A 210 -8.85 14.55 -20.72
C ASP A 210 -8.23 14.94 -19.38
N LEU A 211 -8.04 16.23 -19.20
CA LEU A 211 -7.40 16.82 -18.03
C LEU A 211 -8.36 17.74 -17.26
N LEU A 212 -8.03 17.95 -16.02
CA LEU A 212 -8.58 19.03 -15.20
C LEU A 212 -7.43 19.81 -14.54
N ILE A 213 -7.67 21.06 -14.20
CA ILE A 213 -6.77 21.86 -13.37
C ILE A 213 -7.51 22.35 -12.14
N GLU A 214 -6.78 22.45 -11.03
CA GLU A 214 -7.33 23.02 -9.79
C GLU A 214 -6.23 23.70 -8.98
N ARG A 215 -6.62 24.58 -8.06
CA ARG A 215 -5.69 25.17 -7.11
C ARG A 215 -4.98 24.06 -6.32
N ALA A 216 -3.67 24.14 -6.18
CA ALA A 216 -2.91 23.20 -5.39
C ALA A 216 -2.75 23.69 -3.95
N LEU A 217 -2.98 22.81 -2.99
CA LEU A 217 -2.58 23.01 -1.60
C LEU A 217 -1.21 22.33 -1.40
N LEU A 218 -0.23 23.06 -0.88
CA LEU A 218 1.14 22.56 -0.76
C LEU A 218 1.36 21.78 0.54
N GLN A 219 0.64 22.11 1.60
CA GLN A 219 0.78 21.49 2.93
C GLN A 219 -0.58 21.09 3.53
N PRO A 220 -1.43 20.39 2.78
CA PRO A 220 -2.70 19.94 3.32
C PRO A 220 -2.53 18.70 4.20
N ARG A 221 -3.59 18.41 4.99
CA ARG A 221 -3.86 17.06 5.46
C ARG A 221 -4.77 16.33 4.50
N HIS A 222 -4.64 15.03 4.47
CA HIS A 222 -5.60 14.14 3.84
C HIS A 222 -6.51 13.58 4.94
N VAL A 223 -7.71 14.12 5.03
CA VAL A 223 -8.72 13.69 6.01
C VAL A 223 -9.92 13.16 5.25
N GLU A 224 -10.43 12.02 5.68
CA GLU A 224 -11.54 11.36 5.01
C GLU A 224 -12.65 11.01 5.99
N VAL A 225 -13.90 11.05 5.53
CA VAL A 225 -15.07 10.77 6.35
C VAL A 225 -15.73 9.46 5.90
N GLN A 226 -15.89 8.53 6.85
CA GLN A 226 -16.64 7.30 6.62
C GLN A 226 -18.13 7.60 6.63
N VAL A 227 -18.81 7.35 5.52
CA VAL A 227 -20.28 7.37 5.45
C VAL A 227 -20.84 5.97 5.36
N PHE A 228 -22.06 5.81 5.83
CA PHE A 228 -22.83 4.59 5.66
C PHE A 228 -24.30 4.95 5.37
N ALA A 229 -24.87 4.36 4.31
CA ALA A 229 -26.24 4.63 3.90
C ALA A 229 -27.01 3.32 3.69
N ASP A 230 -28.32 3.34 3.91
CA ASP A 230 -29.21 2.22 3.61
C ASP A 230 -30.13 2.51 2.41
N ALA A 231 -30.90 1.50 2.01
CA ALA A 231 -31.86 1.61 0.92
C ALA A 231 -33.15 2.32 1.33
N HIS A 232 -33.31 2.73 2.60
CA HIS A 232 -34.48 3.39 3.15
C HIS A 232 -34.31 4.91 3.25
N GLY A 233 -33.16 5.44 2.83
CA GLY A 233 -32.84 6.86 2.80
C GLY A 233 -32.09 7.39 4.03
N ALA A 234 -31.76 6.53 5.00
CA ALA A 234 -30.88 6.91 6.09
C ALA A 234 -29.42 6.92 5.61
N CYS A 235 -28.69 7.98 5.98
CA CYS A 235 -27.27 8.13 5.74
C CYS A 235 -26.64 8.82 6.93
N ILE A 236 -25.58 8.23 7.48
CA ILE A 236 -24.84 8.75 8.63
C ILE A 236 -23.34 8.76 8.34
N HIS A 237 -22.58 9.55 9.11
CA HIS A 237 -21.12 9.46 9.13
C HIS A 237 -20.63 8.81 10.43
N LEU A 238 -19.51 8.09 10.34
CA LEU A 238 -18.88 7.37 11.44
C LEU A 238 -17.57 8.04 11.90
N GLY A 239 -17.47 9.35 11.71
CA GLY A 239 -16.27 10.13 11.99
C GLY A 239 -15.24 10.10 10.84
N GLU A 240 -14.11 10.73 11.11
CA GLU A 240 -13.04 10.90 10.15
C GLU A 240 -11.80 10.05 10.49
N ARG A 241 -10.96 9.88 9.45
CA ARG A 241 -9.60 9.32 9.53
C ARG A 241 -8.62 10.34 8.95
N ASP A 242 -7.43 10.41 9.52
CA ASP A 242 -6.28 11.15 8.97
C ASP A 242 -5.36 10.18 8.24
N CYS A 243 -5.16 10.41 6.96
CA CYS A 243 -4.35 9.59 6.07
C CYS A 243 -3.19 10.39 5.45
N SER A 244 -2.71 11.42 6.17
CA SER A 244 -1.68 12.33 5.66
C SER A 244 -0.32 11.68 5.46
N VAL A 245 0.00 10.61 6.21
CA VAL A 245 1.28 9.90 6.05
C VAL A 245 1.17 8.93 4.88
N GLN A 246 1.62 9.39 3.73
CA GLN A 246 1.51 8.68 2.47
C GLN A 246 2.77 8.85 1.61
N ARG A 247 3.04 7.85 0.77
CA ARG A 247 4.14 7.87 -0.17
C ARG A 247 3.60 7.79 -1.60
N ARG A 248 3.92 8.78 -2.44
CA ARG A 248 3.40 8.83 -3.82
C ARG A 248 1.90 8.56 -3.89
N HIS A 249 1.13 9.21 -2.98
CA HIS A 249 -0.32 9.05 -2.82
C HIS A 249 -0.79 7.67 -2.33
N GLN A 250 0.12 6.81 -1.84
CA GLN A 250 -0.23 5.58 -1.14
C GLN A 250 -0.15 5.81 0.36
N LYS A 251 -1.27 5.65 1.04
CA LYS A 251 -1.38 5.73 2.50
C LYS A 251 -0.56 4.60 3.13
N ILE A 252 0.20 4.89 4.19
CA ILE A 252 0.99 3.88 4.93
C ILE A 252 0.73 3.90 6.43
N ILE A 253 0.24 5.02 6.97
CA ILE A 253 -0.22 5.17 8.35
C ILE A 253 -1.53 5.95 8.31
N GLU A 254 -2.54 5.41 8.98
CA GLU A 254 -3.85 6.01 9.11
C GLU A 254 -4.25 6.07 10.59
N GLU A 255 -4.89 7.15 11.02
CA GLU A 255 -5.36 7.32 12.39
C GLU A 255 -6.76 7.88 12.48
N ALA A 256 -7.45 7.54 13.54
CA ALA A 256 -8.75 8.10 13.89
C ALA A 256 -8.85 8.31 15.42
N PRO A 257 -9.43 9.45 15.87
CA PRO A 257 -9.79 10.61 15.07
C PRO A 257 -8.56 11.37 14.57
N SER A 258 -8.71 12.27 13.59
CA SER A 258 -7.62 13.15 13.15
C SER A 258 -7.19 14.09 14.27
N PRO A 259 -5.87 14.26 14.53
CA PRO A 259 -5.39 15.19 15.55
C PRO A 259 -5.66 16.67 15.21
N ALA A 260 -6.10 16.96 13.98
CA ALA A 260 -6.39 18.32 13.49
C ALA A 260 -7.88 18.63 13.40
N VAL A 261 -8.77 17.68 13.72
CA VAL A 261 -10.22 17.83 13.58
C VAL A 261 -10.87 17.85 14.94
N ASP A 262 -11.42 19.00 15.32
CA ASP A 262 -12.25 19.13 16.50
C ASP A 262 -13.72 18.69 16.25
N ALA A 263 -14.57 18.77 17.26
CA ALA A 263 -15.95 18.33 17.15
C ALA A 263 -16.77 19.17 16.14
N ALA A 264 -16.52 20.46 16.07
CA ALA A 264 -17.26 21.36 15.18
C ALA A 264 -16.88 21.13 13.70
N LEU A 265 -15.57 20.96 13.44
CA LEU A 265 -15.07 20.65 12.10
C LEU A 265 -15.53 19.27 11.65
N ARG A 266 -15.52 18.27 12.56
CA ARG A 266 -16.03 16.91 12.30
C ARG A 266 -17.49 16.94 11.86
N GLU A 267 -18.32 17.71 12.56
CA GLU A 267 -19.74 17.84 12.20
C GLU A 267 -19.91 18.50 10.81
N ARG A 268 -19.16 19.56 10.52
CA ARG A 268 -19.19 20.21 9.20
C ARG A 268 -18.76 19.27 8.07
N MET A 269 -17.65 18.56 8.26
CA MET A 269 -17.15 17.60 7.27
C MET A 269 -18.11 16.43 7.11
N GLY A 270 -18.63 15.92 8.22
CA GLY A 270 -19.61 14.84 8.25
C GLY A 270 -20.90 15.21 7.50
N ALA A 271 -21.47 16.39 7.77
CA ALA A 271 -22.65 16.88 7.08
C ALA A 271 -22.43 17.00 5.56
N CYS A 272 -21.27 17.52 5.13
CA CYS A 272 -20.91 17.58 3.71
C CYS A 272 -20.79 16.19 3.07
N ALA A 273 -20.18 15.24 3.77
CA ALA A 273 -20.02 13.86 3.30
C ALA A 273 -21.38 13.15 3.15
N VAL A 274 -22.27 13.31 4.13
CA VAL A 274 -23.64 12.77 4.09
C VAL A 274 -24.45 13.41 2.96
N ALA A 275 -24.36 14.73 2.77
CA ALA A 275 -25.06 15.43 1.69
C ALA A 275 -24.64 14.91 0.30
N LEU A 276 -23.32 14.71 0.09
CA LEU A 276 -22.81 14.16 -1.17
C LEU A 276 -23.28 12.72 -1.41
N ALA A 277 -23.26 11.88 -0.38
CA ALA A 277 -23.71 10.50 -0.47
C ALA A 277 -25.21 10.42 -0.78
N GLN A 278 -26.05 11.21 -0.10
CA GLN A 278 -27.48 11.29 -0.35
C GLN A 278 -27.79 11.80 -1.76
N ALA A 279 -27.08 12.83 -2.22
CA ALA A 279 -27.25 13.38 -3.58
C ALA A 279 -26.94 12.35 -4.68
N ALA A 280 -26.04 11.41 -4.42
CA ALA A 280 -25.68 10.32 -5.33
C ALA A 280 -26.63 9.11 -5.22
N GLY A 281 -27.61 9.10 -4.31
CA GLY A 281 -28.42 7.92 -4.00
C GLY A 281 -27.58 6.75 -3.50
N TYR A 282 -26.59 7.03 -2.65
CA TYR A 282 -25.60 6.06 -2.17
C TYR A 282 -26.22 5.05 -1.20
N VAL A 283 -25.75 3.80 -1.26
CA VAL A 283 -26.10 2.72 -0.34
C VAL A 283 -24.84 1.93 0.02
N GLY A 284 -24.71 1.53 1.28
CA GLY A 284 -23.54 0.80 1.79
C GLY A 284 -22.46 1.72 2.36
N ALA A 285 -21.25 1.15 2.50
CA ALA A 285 -20.07 1.85 2.99
C ALA A 285 -19.44 2.70 1.89
N GLY A 286 -19.16 3.97 2.18
CA GLY A 286 -18.42 4.89 1.31
C GLY A 286 -17.52 5.81 2.11
N THR A 287 -16.54 6.39 1.44
CA THR A 287 -15.60 7.32 2.07
C THR A 287 -15.43 8.57 1.23
N VAL A 288 -15.67 9.71 1.84
CA VAL A 288 -15.50 11.02 1.20
C VAL A 288 -14.15 11.58 1.63
N GLU A 289 -13.25 11.76 0.69
CA GLU A 289 -11.89 12.24 0.92
C GLU A 289 -11.80 13.75 0.74
N PHE A 290 -11.14 14.41 1.70
CA PHE A 290 -10.94 15.86 1.72
C PHE A 290 -9.47 16.22 1.88
N LEU A 291 -9.08 17.34 1.28
CA LEU A 291 -7.88 18.08 1.66
C LEU A 291 -8.25 19.10 2.71
N LEU A 292 -7.61 19.03 3.88
CA LEU A 292 -7.81 19.95 5.00
C LEU A 292 -6.61 20.91 5.07
N ASP A 293 -6.90 22.23 5.10
CA ASP A 293 -5.93 23.32 5.24
C ASP A 293 -6.41 24.29 6.34
N GLY A 294 -5.86 24.15 7.54
CA GLY A 294 -6.37 24.81 8.74
C GLY A 294 -7.77 24.32 9.09
N GLU A 295 -8.76 25.22 9.04
CA GLU A 295 -10.19 24.90 9.27
C GLU A 295 -10.99 24.75 7.96
N ASP A 296 -10.37 25.02 6.82
CA ASP A 296 -10.95 24.88 5.49
C ASP A 296 -10.69 23.48 4.94
N PHE A 297 -11.71 22.87 4.36
CA PHE A 297 -11.60 21.56 3.73
C PHE A 297 -12.25 21.54 2.35
N TYR A 298 -11.70 20.73 1.46
CA TYR A 298 -12.11 20.67 0.06
C TYR A 298 -12.22 19.24 -0.41
N LEU A 299 -13.31 18.91 -1.10
CA LEU A 299 -13.51 17.58 -1.68
C LEU A 299 -12.37 17.22 -2.64
N MET A 300 -11.83 16.04 -2.43
CA MET A 300 -10.89 15.38 -3.32
C MET A 300 -11.61 14.39 -4.25
N GLU A 301 -12.22 13.39 -3.64
CA GLU A 301 -12.98 12.34 -4.33
C GLU A 301 -13.86 11.58 -3.32
N MET A 302 -14.73 10.70 -3.82
CA MET A 302 -15.43 9.73 -2.99
C MET A 302 -15.10 8.32 -3.46
N ASN A 303 -14.57 7.51 -2.55
CA ASN A 303 -14.36 6.09 -2.78
C ASN A 303 -15.65 5.32 -2.53
N THR A 304 -16.16 4.67 -3.59
CA THR A 304 -17.45 3.98 -3.59
C THR A 304 -17.37 2.54 -3.11
N ARG A 305 -16.61 2.31 -2.05
CA ARG A 305 -16.30 0.99 -1.47
C ARG A 305 -15.88 1.10 -0.01
N LEU A 306 -15.70 -0.06 0.63
CA LEU A 306 -14.99 -0.14 1.90
C LEU A 306 -13.53 0.24 1.71
N GLN A 307 -12.95 0.99 2.63
CA GLN A 307 -11.53 1.37 2.62
C GLN A 307 -10.64 0.31 3.28
N VAL A 308 -9.34 0.32 2.94
CA VAL A 308 -8.33 -0.52 3.60
C VAL A 308 -8.29 -0.22 5.10
N GLU A 309 -8.33 1.06 5.45
CA GLU A 309 -8.18 1.65 6.79
C GLU A 309 -9.50 1.69 7.60
N HIS A 310 -10.57 0.98 7.16
CA HIS A 310 -11.81 0.88 7.93
C HIS A 310 -11.63 0.37 9.38
N PRO A 311 -10.61 -0.46 9.69
CA PRO A 311 -10.43 -0.96 11.06
C PRO A 311 -10.23 0.12 12.13
N VAL A 312 -9.65 1.29 11.80
CA VAL A 312 -9.53 2.37 12.81
C VAL A 312 -10.89 2.98 13.16
N THR A 313 -11.81 3.06 12.20
CA THR A 313 -13.20 3.46 12.46
C THR A 313 -13.93 2.42 13.29
N GLU A 314 -13.78 1.13 12.96
CA GLU A 314 -14.35 0.02 13.74
C GLU A 314 -13.84 0.03 15.20
N ALA A 315 -12.56 0.33 15.38
CA ALA A 315 -11.95 0.41 16.71
C ALA A 315 -12.61 1.49 17.57
N LEU A 316 -12.86 2.69 17.02
CA LEU A 316 -13.46 3.81 17.75
C LEU A 316 -14.95 3.62 18.01
N THR A 317 -15.69 3.06 17.04
CA THR A 317 -17.15 2.96 17.08
C THR A 317 -17.64 1.66 17.68
N GLY A 318 -16.82 0.62 17.70
CA GLY A 318 -17.22 -0.73 18.11
C GLY A 318 -18.04 -1.49 17.10
N LEU A 319 -18.13 -0.99 15.85
CA LEU A 319 -18.95 -1.56 14.78
C LEU A 319 -18.14 -2.56 13.93
N ASP A 320 -18.83 -3.48 13.26
CA ASP A 320 -18.29 -4.29 12.16
C ASP A 320 -18.88 -3.77 10.84
N LEU A 321 -18.08 -3.04 10.06
CA LEU A 321 -18.54 -2.40 8.83
C LEU A 321 -18.84 -3.40 7.73
N VAL A 322 -18.21 -4.56 7.71
CA VAL A 322 -18.54 -5.65 6.78
C VAL A 322 -19.89 -6.28 7.13
N GLU A 323 -20.18 -6.47 8.41
CA GLU A 323 -21.52 -6.91 8.85
C GLU A 323 -22.58 -5.92 8.40
N TRP A 324 -22.33 -4.62 8.56
CA TRP A 324 -23.25 -3.59 8.11
C TRP A 324 -23.46 -3.60 6.60
N GLN A 325 -22.38 -3.81 5.81
CA GLN A 325 -22.53 -3.96 4.36
C GLN A 325 -23.45 -5.12 3.98
N ILE A 326 -23.29 -6.27 4.65
CA ILE A 326 -24.11 -7.46 4.41
C ILE A 326 -25.58 -7.20 4.82
N ARG A 327 -25.82 -6.58 5.99
CA ARG A 327 -27.16 -6.23 6.49
C ARG A 327 -27.89 -5.27 5.55
N VAL A 328 -27.22 -4.21 5.14
CA VAL A 328 -27.79 -3.21 4.21
C VAL A 328 -28.08 -3.85 2.85
N ALA A 329 -27.19 -4.72 2.33
CA ALA A 329 -27.43 -5.45 1.08
C ALA A 329 -28.61 -6.44 1.17
N ARG A 330 -28.96 -6.90 2.36
CA ARG A 330 -30.19 -7.66 2.63
C ARG A 330 -31.45 -6.79 2.65
N GLY A 331 -31.32 -5.47 2.61
CA GLY A 331 -32.43 -4.52 2.74
C GLY A 331 -32.75 -4.16 4.19
N GLU A 332 -31.88 -4.48 5.15
CA GLU A 332 -32.04 -4.04 6.54
C GLU A 332 -31.75 -2.54 6.67
N PRO A 333 -32.46 -1.79 7.51
CA PRO A 333 -32.13 -0.40 7.81
C PRO A 333 -30.83 -0.30 8.62
N LEU A 334 -30.21 0.88 8.63
CA LEU A 334 -29.08 1.15 9.51
C LEU A 334 -29.44 0.89 10.97
N PRO A 335 -28.59 0.21 11.74
CA PRO A 335 -28.89 -0.11 13.14
C PRO A 335 -28.75 1.07 14.10
N LEU A 336 -28.17 2.19 13.65
CA LEU A 336 -27.93 3.40 14.45
C LEU A 336 -28.37 4.65 13.70
N THR A 337 -28.78 5.66 14.46
CA THR A 337 -28.93 7.04 14.00
C THR A 337 -27.65 7.84 14.27
N GLN A 338 -27.51 9.04 13.67
CA GLN A 338 -26.29 9.84 13.79
C GLN A 338 -25.95 10.19 15.26
N ASP A 339 -26.93 10.50 16.08
CA ASP A 339 -26.78 10.84 17.51
C ASP A 339 -26.33 9.67 18.38
N GLN A 340 -26.44 8.43 17.89
CA GLN A 340 -26.00 7.21 18.56
C GLN A 340 -24.56 6.82 18.19
N VAL A 341 -23.93 7.52 17.25
CA VAL A 341 -22.54 7.27 16.88
C VAL A 341 -21.61 7.91 17.91
N HIS A 342 -20.85 7.09 18.62
CA HIS A 342 -19.88 7.53 19.61
C HIS A 342 -18.47 7.09 19.22
N LEU A 343 -17.54 8.04 19.26
CA LEU A 343 -16.12 7.78 19.04
C LEU A 343 -15.39 7.73 20.37
N GLN A 344 -14.65 6.66 20.65
CA GLN A 344 -13.95 6.48 21.90
C GLN A 344 -12.46 6.17 21.68
N GLY A 345 -11.57 6.90 22.37
CA GLY A 345 -10.13 6.65 22.32
C GLY A 345 -9.48 7.14 21.02
N HIS A 346 -8.37 6.50 20.66
CA HIS A 346 -7.59 6.80 19.47
C HIS A 346 -7.08 5.49 18.84
N ALA A 347 -7.25 5.32 17.55
CA ALA A 347 -6.77 4.14 16.83
C ALA A 347 -5.78 4.54 15.73
N ILE A 348 -4.73 3.74 15.56
CA ILE A 348 -3.73 3.91 14.50
C ILE A 348 -3.55 2.58 13.79
N GLU A 349 -3.58 2.64 12.47
CA GLU A 349 -3.27 1.53 11.56
C GLU A 349 -1.98 1.81 10.81
N VAL A 350 -1.21 0.76 10.53
CA VAL A 350 -0.07 0.80 9.61
C VAL A 350 -0.16 -0.33 8.61
N ARG A 351 0.22 -0.06 7.36
CA ARG A 351 0.26 -1.07 6.29
C ARG A 351 1.63 -1.71 6.22
N LEU A 352 1.72 -2.97 6.63
CA LEU A 352 2.92 -3.78 6.49
C LEU A 352 3.04 -4.26 5.04
N CYS A 353 4.10 -3.85 4.36
CA CYS A 353 4.36 -4.17 2.96
C CYS A 353 5.70 -4.91 2.78
N ALA A 354 5.75 -5.77 1.76
CA ALA A 354 6.98 -6.42 1.30
C ALA A 354 7.82 -5.43 0.48
N GLU A 355 8.53 -4.53 1.15
CA GLU A 355 9.32 -3.45 0.54
C GLU A 355 10.67 -3.31 1.23
N ASP A 356 11.70 -2.98 0.46
CA ASP A 356 13.04 -2.68 0.99
C ASP A 356 13.16 -1.21 1.48
N ALA A 357 14.35 -0.87 2.00
CA ALA A 357 14.64 0.48 2.51
C ALA A 357 14.53 1.59 1.44
N HIS A 358 14.51 1.23 0.15
CA HIS A 358 14.30 2.16 -0.97
C HIS A 358 12.85 2.13 -1.48
N PHE A 359 11.96 1.48 -0.73
CA PHE A 359 10.55 1.30 -1.06
C PHE A 359 10.32 0.51 -2.36
N ARG A 360 11.23 -0.36 -2.74
CA ARG A 360 11.04 -1.26 -3.87
C ARG A 360 10.29 -2.48 -3.40
N PRO A 361 9.23 -2.89 -4.11
CA PRO A 361 8.47 -4.08 -3.75
C PRO A 361 9.28 -5.35 -4.00
N HIS A 362 9.12 -6.32 -3.13
CA HIS A 362 9.81 -7.60 -3.22
C HIS A 362 8.84 -8.76 -3.24
N ALA A 363 9.08 -9.69 -4.16
CA ALA A 363 8.46 -11.00 -4.17
C ALA A 363 9.40 -12.02 -3.52
N GLY A 364 8.83 -13.07 -2.93
CA GLY A 364 9.61 -14.11 -2.28
C GLY A 364 8.79 -14.93 -1.30
N ARG A 365 9.45 -15.82 -0.58
CA ARG A 365 8.80 -16.71 0.38
C ARG A 365 8.98 -16.20 1.81
N VAL A 366 7.92 -16.22 2.58
CA VAL A 366 7.95 -16.00 4.03
C VAL A 366 8.54 -17.26 4.66
N LEU A 367 9.79 -17.18 5.13
CA LEU A 367 10.49 -18.34 5.71
C LEU A 367 10.21 -18.50 7.20
N GLN A 368 9.97 -17.39 7.91
CA GLN A 368 9.53 -17.37 9.29
C GLN A 368 8.55 -16.24 9.50
N PHE A 369 7.46 -16.51 10.19
CA PHE A 369 6.46 -15.53 10.58
C PHE A 369 6.07 -15.71 12.05
N SER A 370 6.11 -14.63 12.81
CA SER A 370 5.51 -14.58 14.14
C SER A 370 5.08 -13.17 14.48
N ALA A 371 3.95 -13.04 15.13
CA ALA A 371 3.42 -11.78 15.63
C ALA A 371 3.17 -11.88 17.14
N PRO A 372 3.15 -10.76 17.88
CA PRO A 372 2.65 -10.77 19.25
C PRO A 372 1.17 -11.22 19.26
N PRO A 373 0.64 -11.63 20.44
CA PRO A 373 -0.77 -11.97 20.55
C PRO A 373 -1.65 -10.85 19.99
N ALA A 374 -2.50 -11.21 19.04
CA ALA A 374 -3.35 -10.27 18.32
C ALA A 374 -4.71 -10.92 18.02
N THR A 375 -5.76 -10.10 17.95
CA THR A 375 -6.99 -10.49 17.26
C THR A 375 -6.84 -10.26 15.77
N ALA A 376 -7.64 -10.93 14.96
CA ALA A 376 -7.67 -10.71 13.51
C ALA A 376 -9.12 -10.51 13.06
N PHE A 377 -9.34 -9.50 12.22
CA PHE A 377 -10.61 -9.20 11.58
C PHE A 377 -11.77 -8.87 12.52
N GLU A 378 -11.48 -8.58 13.78
CA GLU A 378 -12.46 -8.14 14.77
C GLU A 378 -11.84 -7.11 15.72
N ARG A 379 -12.69 -6.42 16.47
CA ARG A 379 -12.23 -5.41 17.43
C ARG A 379 -11.35 -6.04 18.50
N ALA A 380 -10.15 -5.50 18.67
CA ALA A 380 -9.26 -5.84 19.77
C ALA A 380 -9.69 -5.14 21.07
N ALA A 381 -9.32 -5.71 22.22
CA ALA A 381 -9.42 -5.01 23.49
C ALA A 381 -8.57 -3.73 23.48
N LEU A 382 -8.94 -2.75 24.31
CA LEU A 382 -8.22 -1.48 24.42
C LEU A 382 -6.76 -1.72 24.80
N GLY A 383 -5.83 -1.17 24.00
CA GLY A 383 -4.38 -1.38 24.13
C GLY A 383 -3.84 -2.68 23.52
N ALA A 384 -4.71 -3.59 23.07
CA ALA A 384 -4.32 -4.82 22.38
C ALA A 384 -4.14 -4.61 20.88
N LEU A 385 -3.38 -5.50 20.26
CA LEU A 385 -3.13 -5.51 18.82
C LEU A 385 -4.26 -6.22 18.08
N ARG A 386 -4.73 -5.61 16.99
CA ARG A 386 -5.42 -6.26 15.89
C ARG A 386 -4.45 -6.38 14.72
N PHE A 387 -4.34 -7.55 14.11
CA PHE A 387 -3.49 -7.76 12.95
C PHE A 387 -4.26 -8.49 11.86
N ASP A 388 -4.76 -7.74 10.89
CA ASP A 388 -5.46 -8.26 9.72
C ASP A 388 -4.43 -8.59 8.63
N HIS A 389 -4.20 -9.88 8.36
CA HIS A 389 -3.15 -10.33 7.44
C HIS A 389 -3.52 -11.61 6.69
N ALA A 390 -2.74 -11.90 5.64
CA ALA A 390 -2.77 -13.19 4.94
C ALA A 390 -1.41 -13.90 4.99
N LEU A 391 -0.64 -13.69 6.06
CA LEU A 391 0.70 -14.25 6.26
C LEU A 391 0.65 -15.60 7.00
N GLU A 392 1.51 -16.49 6.56
CA GLU A 392 1.90 -17.72 7.26
C GLU A 392 3.32 -18.13 6.83
N GLU A 393 3.96 -18.99 7.60
CA GLU A 393 5.25 -19.57 7.19
C GLU A 393 5.06 -20.41 5.92
N GLY A 394 5.96 -20.20 4.95
CA GLY A 394 5.89 -20.85 3.65
C GLY A 394 5.03 -20.13 2.61
N ALA A 395 4.28 -19.10 2.98
CA ALA A 395 3.50 -18.32 2.03
C ALA A 395 4.39 -17.63 0.99
N GLU A 396 3.93 -17.58 -0.25
CA GLU A 396 4.63 -16.92 -1.34
C GLU A 396 4.03 -15.54 -1.61
N VAL A 397 4.85 -14.50 -1.53
CA VAL A 397 4.53 -13.14 -1.96
C VAL A 397 4.87 -13.02 -3.43
N THR A 398 3.86 -12.89 -4.27
CA THR A 398 4.00 -12.91 -5.72
C THR A 398 4.16 -11.51 -6.30
N PRO A 399 4.78 -11.34 -7.47
CA PRO A 399 4.89 -10.04 -8.14
C PRO A 399 3.60 -9.59 -8.85
N HIS A 400 2.55 -10.42 -8.83
CA HIS A 400 1.32 -10.18 -9.59
C HIS A 400 0.33 -9.25 -8.90
N TYR A 401 0.49 -9.02 -7.58
CA TYR A 401 -0.45 -8.26 -6.75
C TYR A 401 0.26 -7.19 -5.95
N ASP A 402 -0.51 -6.47 -5.14
CA ASP A 402 -0.01 -5.44 -4.22
C ASP A 402 0.98 -6.02 -3.20
N ALA A 403 1.95 -5.22 -2.78
CA ALA A 403 2.98 -5.61 -1.81
C ALA A 403 2.48 -5.70 -0.36
N MET A 404 1.25 -5.29 -0.09
CA MET A 404 0.69 -5.26 1.26
C MET A 404 0.51 -6.69 1.80
N LEU A 405 1.14 -6.96 2.94
CA LEU A 405 1.10 -8.24 3.65
C LEU A 405 -0.01 -8.29 4.69
N GLY A 406 -0.36 -7.14 5.24
CA GLY A 406 -1.37 -7.00 6.28
C GLY A 406 -1.35 -5.62 6.94
N LYS A 407 -2.19 -5.45 7.95
CA LYS A 407 -2.40 -4.19 8.67
C LYS A 407 -2.32 -4.44 10.16
N LEU A 408 -1.47 -3.68 10.85
CA LEU A 408 -1.41 -3.68 12.30
C LEU A 408 -2.19 -2.49 12.81
N ILE A 409 -3.14 -2.72 13.71
CA ILE A 409 -4.03 -1.70 14.26
C ILE A 409 -3.97 -1.76 15.78
N VAL A 410 -3.82 -0.61 16.43
CA VAL A 410 -3.92 -0.47 17.89
C VAL A 410 -4.95 0.59 18.22
N HIS A 411 -5.84 0.26 19.15
CA HIS A 411 -6.80 1.17 19.75
C HIS A 411 -6.46 1.40 21.20
N ALA A 412 -6.23 2.63 21.62
CA ALA A 412 -5.82 3.00 22.98
C ALA A 412 -6.63 4.20 23.51
N PRO A 413 -6.61 4.48 24.83
CA PRO A 413 -7.27 5.66 25.39
C PRO A 413 -6.76 6.97 24.81
N THR A 414 -5.45 7.04 24.53
CA THR A 414 -4.81 8.24 23.99
C THR A 414 -3.97 7.92 22.76
N ARG A 415 -3.73 8.94 21.93
CA ARG A 415 -2.88 8.84 20.75
C ARG A 415 -1.44 8.40 21.10
N ALA A 416 -0.86 8.94 22.17
CA ALA A 416 0.49 8.60 22.60
C ALA A 416 0.61 7.11 22.98
N GLU A 417 -0.39 6.57 23.68
CA GLU A 417 -0.44 5.15 24.05
C GLU A 417 -0.61 4.26 22.81
N ALA A 418 -1.44 4.68 21.82
CA ALA A 418 -1.61 3.98 20.56
C ALA A 418 -0.28 3.90 19.79
N ILE A 419 0.44 5.03 19.65
CA ILE A 419 1.77 5.08 19.04
C ILE A 419 2.73 4.11 19.75
N ALA A 420 2.85 4.23 21.07
CA ALA A 420 3.78 3.40 21.83
C ALA A 420 3.47 1.91 21.72
N ALA A 421 2.20 1.52 21.75
CA ALA A 421 1.78 0.13 21.61
C ALA A 421 2.03 -0.40 20.19
N LEU A 422 1.75 0.39 19.16
CA LEU A 422 1.97 0.00 17.77
C LEU A 422 3.45 -0.15 17.42
N VAL A 423 4.31 0.75 17.94
CA VAL A 423 5.77 0.62 17.82
C VAL A 423 6.26 -0.68 18.47
N ARG A 424 5.80 -1.01 19.68
CA ARG A 424 6.13 -2.29 20.33
C ARG A 424 5.65 -3.49 19.51
N ALA A 425 4.47 -3.42 18.94
CA ALA A 425 3.92 -4.48 18.08
C ALA A 425 4.77 -4.67 16.82
N LEU A 426 5.16 -3.58 16.15
CA LEU A 426 6.06 -3.62 15.00
C LEU A 426 7.42 -4.24 15.35
N HIS A 427 8.03 -3.81 16.47
CA HIS A 427 9.32 -4.38 16.92
C HIS A 427 9.23 -5.86 17.27
N SER A 428 8.07 -6.35 17.70
CA SER A 428 7.84 -7.74 18.07
C SER A 428 7.35 -8.62 16.90
N THR A 429 6.87 -8.02 15.81
CA THR A 429 6.45 -8.75 14.61
C THR A 429 7.68 -9.17 13.82
N ARG A 430 7.71 -10.43 13.39
CA ARG A 430 8.80 -11.03 12.62
C ARG A 430 8.28 -11.54 11.30
N VAL A 431 8.90 -11.08 10.22
CA VAL A 431 8.68 -11.57 8.86
C VAL A 431 10.06 -11.72 8.23
N LEU A 432 10.55 -12.95 8.16
CA LEU A 432 11.88 -13.25 7.62
C LEU A 432 11.74 -14.01 6.30
N GLY A 433 12.69 -13.77 5.39
CA GLY A 433 12.72 -14.34 4.04
C GLY A 433 12.60 -13.30 2.94
N LEU A 434 11.96 -12.18 3.23
CA LEU A 434 11.82 -11.02 2.34
C LEU A 434 11.88 -9.71 3.15
N PRO A 435 12.31 -8.60 2.56
CA PRO A 435 12.34 -7.31 3.25
C PRO A 435 10.93 -6.77 3.48
N THR A 436 10.75 -6.01 4.57
CA THR A 436 9.50 -5.32 4.88
C THR A 436 9.74 -3.87 5.29
N ASN A 437 8.72 -3.03 5.17
CA ASN A 437 8.74 -1.65 5.63
C ASN A 437 8.55 -1.50 7.16
N ARG A 438 8.55 -2.60 7.94
CA ARG A 438 8.27 -2.66 9.38
C ARG A 438 9.07 -1.65 10.20
N ALA A 439 10.38 -1.63 10.01
CA ALA A 439 11.28 -0.72 10.73
C ALA A 439 11.03 0.75 10.36
N PHE A 440 10.74 1.02 9.09
CA PHE A 440 10.41 2.35 8.59
C PHE A 440 9.11 2.88 9.19
N LEU A 441 8.07 2.05 9.28
CA LEU A 441 6.80 2.41 9.94
C LEU A 441 7.00 2.77 11.41
N ALA A 442 7.79 1.99 12.14
CA ALA A 442 8.11 2.29 13.54
C ALA A 442 8.86 3.62 13.68
N ALA A 443 9.80 3.90 12.79
CA ALA A 443 10.54 5.17 12.76
C ALA A 443 9.62 6.37 12.44
N CYS A 444 8.68 6.22 11.49
CA CYS A 444 7.69 7.26 11.19
C CYS A 444 6.81 7.58 12.40
N LEU A 445 6.30 6.55 13.10
CA LEU A 445 5.47 6.73 14.30
C LEU A 445 6.21 7.46 15.42
N GLN A 446 7.52 7.23 15.56
CA GLN A 446 8.37 7.85 16.57
C GLN A 446 8.90 9.23 16.16
N HIS A 447 8.77 9.61 14.89
CA HIS A 447 9.25 10.91 14.40
C HIS A 447 8.51 12.06 15.12
N PRO A 448 9.23 13.11 15.61
CA PRO A 448 8.63 14.20 16.41
C PRO A 448 7.45 14.89 15.71
N VAL A 449 7.49 15.06 14.40
CA VAL A 449 6.42 15.67 13.61
C VAL A 449 5.16 14.82 13.64
N PHE A 450 5.27 13.48 13.46
CA PHE A 450 4.13 12.58 13.58
C PHE A 450 3.65 12.49 15.04
N ALA A 451 4.56 12.25 15.98
CA ALA A 451 4.23 12.09 17.39
C ALA A 451 3.47 13.31 17.98
N SER A 452 3.80 14.52 17.50
CA SER A 452 3.10 15.76 17.88
C SER A 452 1.81 16.03 17.11
N GLY A 453 1.36 15.14 16.21
CA GLY A 453 0.15 15.32 15.42
C GLY A 453 0.26 16.35 14.29
N ARG A 454 1.46 16.70 13.86
CA ARG A 454 1.70 17.73 12.83
C ARG A 454 2.08 17.19 11.45
N ALA A 455 1.99 15.87 11.24
CA ALA A 455 2.28 15.29 9.95
C ALA A 455 1.26 15.74 8.90
N LEU A 456 1.75 16.23 7.76
CA LEU A 456 1.00 16.70 6.60
C LEU A 456 1.29 15.77 5.41
N VAL A 457 0.58 15.91 4.30
CA VAL A 457 0.81 15.12 3.08
C VAL A 457 2.28 15.11 2.62
N PRO A 458 3.06 16.21 2.69
CA PRO A 458 4.47 16.21 2.34
C PRO A 458 5.41 15.51 3.34
N PHE A 459 4.93 15.03 4.49
CA PHE A 459 5.76 14.49 5.58
C PHE A 459 6.86 13.53 5.10
N LEU A 460 6.53 12.56 4.25
CA LEU A 460 7.53 11.62 3.76
C LEU A 460 8.46 12.23 2.70
N ALA A 461 7.99 13.19 1.90
CA ALA A 461 8.86 13.90 0.96
C ALA A 461 9.94 14.70 1.69
N GLU A 462 9.60 15.25 2.86
CA GLU A 462 10.51 16.08 3.68
C GLU A 462 11.43 15.23 4.57
N HIS A 463 10.94 14.13 5.14
CA HIS A 463 11.65 13.40 6.22
C HIS A 463 12.11 11.98 5.85
N ALA A 464 11.71 11.40 4.70
CA ALA A 464 12.06 10.01 4.37
C ALA A 464 13.57 9.76 4.34
N GLN A 465 14.37 10.69 3.83
CA GLN A 465 15.84 10.53 3.78
C GLN A 465 16.47 10.53 5.18
N GLU A 466 15.98 11.38 6.09
CA GLU A 466 16.44 11.41 7.48
C GLU A 466 16.10 10.10 8.18
N LEU A 467 14.86 9.63 8.04
CA LEU A 467 14.40 8.36 8.58
C LEU A 467 15.23 7.18 8.06
N GLN A 468 15.49 7.12 6.77
CA GLN A 468 16.31 6.07 6.15
C GLN A 468 17.76 6.10 6.65
N ARG A 469 18.38 7.28 6.78
CA ARG A 469 19.73 7.41 7.35
C ARG A 469 19.78 6.94 8.80
N SER A 470 18.79 7.32 9.62
CA SER A 470 18.70 6.87 11.01
C SER A 470 18.60 5.34 11.11
N LEU A 471 17.77 4.72 10.27
CA LEU A 471 17.63 3.26 10.21
C LEU A 471 18.92 2.58 9.75
N SER A 472 19.61 3.10 8.75
CA SER A 472 20.89 2.56 8.27
C SER A 472 21.96 2.66 9.36
N ASN A 473 22.05 3.77 10.09
CA ASN A 473 22.98 3.92 11.21
C ASN A 473 22.68 2.93 12.35
N ASN A 474 21.40 2.73 12.66
CA ASN A 474 20.97 1.76 13.66
C ASN A 474 21.32 0.32 13.22
N GLU A 475 21.11 -0.02 11.95
CA GLU A 475 21.48 -1.31 11.38
C GLU A 475 22.99 -1.55 11.49
N LEU A 476 23.81 -0.58 11.10
CA LEU A 476 25.28 -0.67 11.20
C LEU A 476 25.75 -0.91 12.64
N SER A 477 25.11 -0.29 13.62
CA SER A 477 25.50 -0.42 15.04
C SER A 477 25.30 -1.84 15.58
N VAL A 478 24.33 -2.60 15.06
CA VAL A 478 24.01 -3.98 15.51
C VAL A 478 24.35 -5.05 14.50
N HIS A 479 24.89 -4.65 13.32
CA HIS A 479 25.09 -5.55 12.19
C HIS A 479 26.01 -6.73 12.51
N ILE A 480 27.24 -6.48 12.98
CA ILE A 480 28.23 -7.55 13.22
C ILE A 480 27.72 -8.58 14.23
N PRO A 481 27.23 -8.19 15.43
CA PRO A 481 26.68 -9.14 16.38
C PRO A 481 25.51 -9.96 15.83
N SER A 482 24.60 -9.31 15.10
CA SER A 482 23.44 -9.96 14.51
C SER A 482 23.80 -10.89 13.36
N ALA A 483 24.73 -10.48 12.50
CA ALA A 483 25.29 -11.29 11.42
C ALA A 483 25.95 -12.57 11.95
N LEU A 484 26.78 -12.43 12.97
CA LEU A 484 27.44 -13.58 13.61
C LEU A 484 26.40 -14.50 14.28
N SER A 485 25.39 -13.95 14.95
CA SER A 485 24.29 -14.75 15.49
C SER A 485 23.57 -15.55 14.41
N ALA A 486 23.31 -14.95 13.24
CA ALA A 486 22.67 -15.59 12.11
C ALA A 486 23.52 -16.72 11.51
N ILE A 487 24.80 -16.47 11.28
CA ILE A 487 25.75 -17.44 10.71
C ILE A 487 25.93 -18.63 11.63
N PHE A 488 26.16 -18.37 12.93
CA PHE A 488 26.43 -19.43 13.91
C PHE A 488 25.19 -20.14 14.43
N ALA A 489 23.99 -19.58 14.23
CA ALA A 489 22.75 -20.31 14.45
C ALA A 489 22.60 -21.53 13.49
N SER A 490 23.12 -21.40 12.27
CA SER A 490 23.10 -22.44 11.25
C SER A 490 24.31 -23.38 11.34
N ASN A 491 25.40 -22.96 11.99
CA ASN A 491 26.64 -23.69 12.16
C ASN A 491 27.04 -23.67 13.64
N PRO A 492 26.66 -24.66 14.45
CA PRO A 492 26.94 -24.68 15.87
C PRO A 492 28.41 -24.50 16.17
N MET A 493 28.72 -23.63 17.10
CA MET A 493 30.09 -23.43 17.60
C MET A 493 30.56 -24.62 18.41
N SER A 494 31.88 -24.81 18.40
CA SER A 494 32.51 -25.77 19.32
C SER A 494 32.37 -25.30 20.77
N ASP A 495 32.13 -26.23 21.70
CA ASP A 495 32.19 -25.94 23.13
C ASP A 495 33.60 -25.68 23.62
N LEU A 496 34.60 -26.07 22.82
CA LEU A 496 36.02 -25.88 23.15
C LEU A 496 36.55 -24.55 22.60
N PRO A 497 37.40 -23.85 23.35
CA PRO A 497 38.04 -22.63 22.85
C PRO A 497 39.02 -22.96 21.72
N CYS A 498 39.07 -22.11 20.69
CA CYS A 498 40.05 -22.17 19.61
C CYS A 498 41.08 -21.04 19.80
N ALA A 499 42.34 -21.40 19.88
CA ALA A 499 43.43 -20.41 20.05
C ALA A 499 43.63 -19.53 18.80
N MET A 500 43.20 -20.00 17.63
CA MET A 500 43.43 -19.31 16.36
C MET A 500 42.21 -18.47 15.99
N ALA A 501 42.44 -17.19 15.70
CA ALA A 501 41.43 -16.35 15.07
C ALA A 501 41.31 -16.69 13.58
N ARG A 502 40.10 -16.81 13.08
CA ARG A 502 39.83 -17.00 11.65
C ARG A 502 39.27 -15.73 11.02
N PRO A 503 39.69 -15.34 9.83
CA PRO A 503 39.08 -14.22 9.14
C PRO A 503 37.71 -14.60 8.61
N LEU A 504 36.73 -13.68 8.77
CA LEU A 504 35.43 -13.71 8.13
C LEU A 504 35.26 -12.44 7.30
N ARG A 505 34.71 -12.59 6.11
CA ARG A 505 34.36 -11.49 5.23
C ARG A 505 32.84 -11.45 5.12
N LEU A 506 32.23 -10.41 5.69
CA LEU A 506 30.80 -10.23 5.74
C LEU A 506 30.40 -9.16 4.73
N ARG A 507 29.57 -9.53 3.74
CA ARG A 507 28.98 -8.55 2.82
C ARG A 507 27.68 -8.03 3.40
N HIS A 508 27.60 -6.70 3.53
CA HIS A 508 26.44 -5.97 4.01
C HIS A 508 26.23 -4.74 3.13
N GLN A 509 25.03 -4.52 2.62
CA GLN A 509 24.66 -3.39 1.74
C GLN A 509 25.67 -3.17 0.56
N GLY A 510 26.26 -4.26 0.05
CA GLY A 510 27.24 -4.20 -1.05
C GLY A 510 28.69 -4.02 -0.60
N GLU A 511 28.96 -3.61 0.63
CA GLU A 511 30.29 -3.49 1.21
C GLU A 511 30.74 -4.78 1.89
N VAL A 512 32.05 -5.07 1.84
CA VAL A 512 32.66 -6.26 2.47
C VAL A 512 33.48 -5.82 3.67
N HIS A 513 33.03 -6.22 4.87
CA HIS A 513 33.71 -6.00 6.13
C HIS A 513 34.56 -7.25 6.48
N THR A 514 35.83 -7.06 6.74
CA THR A 514 36.70 -8.13 7.19
C THR A 514 36.87 -8.04 8.71
N ILE A 515 36.56 -9.14 9.40
CA ILE A 515 36.72 -9.29 10.85
C ILE A 515 37.51 -10.55 11.15
N ALA A 516 38.19 -10.61 12.27
CA ALA A 516 38.77 -11.83 12.80
C ALA A 516 37.92 -12.34 13.97
N VAL A 517 37.64 -13.64 13.97
CA VAL A 517 36.76 -14.26 14.97
C VAL A 517 37.50 -15.40 15.67
N ARG A 518 37.51 -15.38 16.99
CA ARG A 518 38.07 -16.43 17.85
C ARG A 518 37.01 -17.03 18.75
N GLU A 519 36.85 -18.33 18.71
CA GLU A 519 35.92 -19.06 19.58
C GLU A 519 36.56 -19.21 20.97
N LEU A 520 35.85 -18.73 21.99
CA LEU A 520 36.28 -18.78 23.41
C LEU A 520 35.68 -19.96 24.17
N GLY A 521 34.84 -20.78 23.51
CA GLY A 521 34.05 -21.84 24.15
C GLY A 521 32.79 -21.33 24.83
N GLY A 522 31.83 -22.23 25.05
CA GLY A 522 30.56 -21.90 25.71
C GLY A 522 29.73 -20.85 24.98
N GLY A 523 29.77 -20.82 23.65
CA GLY A 523 29.01 -19.86 22.85
C GLY A 523 29.59 -18.44 22.84
N ARG A 524 30.82 -18.25 23.30
CA ARG A 524 31.47 -16.93 23.29
C ARG A 524 32.41 -16.77 22.10
N LEU A 525 32.34 -15.61 21.45
CA LEU A 525 33.23 -15.19 20.38
C LEU A 525 33.97 -13.91 20.75
N GLN A 526 35.29 -13.89 20.53
CA GLN A 526 36.04 -12.63 20.45
C GLN A 526 36.07 -12.19 18.99
N VAL A 527 35.67 -10.95 18.76
CA VAL A 527 35.63 -10.32 17.42
C VAL A 527 36.60 -9.17 17.41
N GLU A 528 37.50 -9.20 16.41
CA GLU A 528 38.50 -8.15 16.18
C GLU A 528 38.23 -7.52 14.81
N GLN A 529 38.14 -6.21 14.76
CA GLN A 529 38.04 -5.43 13.54
C GLN A 529 39.16 -4.40 13.48
N ALA A 530 39.71 -4.16 12.31
CA ALA A 530 40.79 -3.20 12.13
C ALA A 530 40.38 -1.80 12.64
N GLY A 531 41.18 -1.24 13.55
CA GLY A 531 40.92 0.08 14.13
C GLY A 531 39.89 0.13 15.27
N ALA A 532 39.40 -1.01 15.76
CA ALA A 532 38.49 -1.11 16.89
C ALA A 532 39.07 -2.02 17.99
N GLU A 533 38.67 -1.77 19.25
CA GLU A 533 38.96 -2.65 20.38
C GLU A 533 38.24 -4.01 20.21
N PRO A 534 38.91 -5.13 20.59
CA PRO A 534 38.28 -6.45 20.53
C PRO A 534 37.04 -6.54 21.41
N VAL A 535 35.94 -7.08 20.86
CA VAL A 535 34.68 -7.25 21.57
C VAL A 535 34.40 -8.73 21.80
N THR A 536 33.96 -9.09 23.02
CA THR A 536 33.48 -10.44 23.30
C THR A 536 31.96 -10.49 23.21
N LEU A 537 31.45 -11.37 22.35
CA LEU A 537 30.02 -11.58 22.13
C LEU A 537 29.61 -12.94 22.69
N GLN A 538 28.44 -12.99 23.33
CA GLN A 538 27.74 -14.23 23.68
C GLN A 538 26.75 -14.57 22.57
N LEU A 539 26.84 -15.75 21.96
CA LEU A 539 25.94 -16.21 20.89
C LEU A 539 25.10 -17.41 21.35
N PRO A 540 23.88 -17.55 20.85
CA PRO A 540 23.16 -16.55 20.03
C PRO A 540 22.83 -15.30 20.86
N GLN A 541 22.85 -14.15 20.22
CA GLN A 541 22.40 -12.91 20.86
C GLN A 541 20.91 -12.95 21.15
N ARG A 542 20.52 -12.56 22.37
CA ARG A 542 19.10 -12.49 22.75
C ARG A 542 18.36 -11.46 21.89
N GLY A 543 17.20 -11.84 21.38
CA GLY A 543 16.35 -10.96 20.58
C GLY A 543 16.78 -10.82 19.13
N VAL A 544 17.82 -11.55 18.67
CA VAL A 544 18.15 -11.69 17.25
C VAL A 544 17.49 -12.96 16.70
N TYR A 545 16.74 -12.79 15.63
CA TYR A 545 16.06 -13.86 14.89
C TYR A 545 16.61 -13.88 13.48
N SER A 546 16.83 -15.06 12.90
CA SER A 546 17.42 -15.16 11.57
C SER A 546 17.01 -16.42 10.85
N VAL A 547 17.01 -16.35 9.51
CA VAL A 547 16.79 -17.49 8.62
C VAL A 547 17.84 -17.48 7.50
N ALA A 548 18.27 -18.65 7.07
CA ALA A 548 19.06 -18.79 5.87
C ALA A 548 18.16 -18.60 4.65
N VAL A 549 18.53 -17.67 3.78
CA VAL A 549 17.82 -17.36 2.53
C VAL A 549 18.60 -17.84 1.29
N GLY A 550 19.74 -18.47 1.52
CA GLY A 550 20.61 -19.07 0.51
C GLY A 550 21.82 -19.75 1.17
N PRO A 551 22.71 -20.38 0.40
CA PRO A 551 23.80 -21.18 0.94
C PRO A 551 24.75 -20.44 1.88
N ARG A 552 24.83 -19.11 1.77
CA ARG A 552 25.73 -18.24 2.56
C ARG A 552 25.11 -16.89 2.80
N ARG A 553 23.78 -16.82 2.80
CA ARG A 553 23.07 -15.56 2.96
C ARG A 553 21.97 -15.75 3.99
N TRP A 554 21.87 -14.79 4.92
CA TRP A 554 20.90 -14.78 6.00
C TRP A 554 20.14 -13.46 6.04
N HIS A 555 18.87 -13.55 6.40
CA HIS A 555 18.07 -12.43 6.81
C HIS A 555 17.92 -12.48 8.34
N TRP A 556 18.16 -11.37 9.00
CA TRP A 556 18.06 -11.28 10.45
C TRP A 556 17.23 -10.08 10.88
N GLN A 557 16.57 -10.19 12.03
CA GLN A 557 15.78 -9.14 12.67
C GLN A 557 16.13 -9.05 14.15
N THR A 558 16.22 -7.80 14.67
CA THR A 558 16.35 -7.52 16.09
C THR A 558 15.62 -6.22 16.43
N GLY A 559 14.70 -6.24 17.39
CA GLY A 559 13.94 -5.06 17.79
C GLY A 559 13.35 -4.31 16.59
N GLY A 560 13.73 -3.03 16.40
CA GLY A 560 13.32 -2.17 15.30
C GLY A 560 14.20 -2.24 14.05
N VAL A 561 15.11 -3.23 13.93
CA VAL A 561 16.09 -3.30 12.84
C VAL A 561 15.95 -4.60 12.07
N ASP A 562 16.10 -4.51 10.75
CA ASP A 562 16.17 -5.63 9.82
C ASP A 562 17.47 -5.54 9.03
N GLY A 563 18.11 -6.67 8.76
CA GLY A 563 19.36 -6.68 8.00
C GLY A 563 19.61 -7.99 7.27
N TRP A 564 20.52 -7.90 6.32
CA TRP A 564 20.98 -9.01 5.51
C TRP A 564 22.47 -9.16 5.64
N VAL A 565 22.94 -10.38 5.66
CA VAL A 565 24.38 -10.68 5.65
C VAL A 565 24.66 -11.83 4.70
N GLU A 566 25.80 -11.73 4.02
CA GLU A 566 26.35 -12.79 3.20
C GLU A 566 27.80 -13.09 3.62
N ASP A 567 28.13 -14.37 3.82
CA ASP A 567 29.49 -14.81 4.05
C ASP A 567 30.29 -14.84 2.73
N ALA A 568 31.08 -13.82 2.52
CA ALA A 568 31.98 -13.65 1.36
C ALA A 568 33.38 -14.21 1.59
N SER A 569 33.62 -14.96 2.68
CA SER A 569 34.97 -15.47 3.04
C SER A 569 35.58 -16.39 1.98
N TRP A 570 34.74 -17.04 1.19
CA TRP A 570 35.11 -17.99 0.15
C TRP A 570 35.29 -17.39 -1.24
N GLU A 571 34.99 -16.11 -1.38
CA GLU A 571 35.18 -15.42 -2.65
C GLU A 571 36.68 -15.11 -2.84
N PRO A 572 37.19 -15.19 -4.06
CA PRO A 572 38.53 -14.68 -4.35
C PRO A 572 38.66 -13.23 -3.93
N ALA A 573 39.77 -12.85 -3.32
CA ALA A 573 40.03 -11.44 -3.04
C ALA A 573 39.97 -10.66 -4.36
N ALA A 574 39.13 -9.61 -4.43
CA ALA A 574 39.08 -8.76 -5.60
C ALA A 574 40.47 -8.20 -5.85
N ARG A 575 41.02 -8.40 -7.05
CA ARG A 575 42.31 -7.78 -7.45
C ARG A 575 42.11 -6.27 -7.36
N ALA A 576 42.89 -5.61 -6.53
CA ALA A 576 42.94 -4.16 -6.47
C ALA A 576 43.26 -3.63 -7.88
N GLY A 577 42.26 -2.99 -8.54
CA GLY A 577 42.41 -2.43 -9.88
C GLY A 577 41.21 -2.58 -10.82
N ALA A 578 40.17 -3.34 -10.47
CA ALA A 578 38.98 -3.44 -11.30
C ALA A 578 37.89 -2.48 -10.79
N ALA A 579 38.13 -1.18 -10.87
CA ALA A 579 37.08 -0.17 -10.93
C ALA A 579 36.52 -0.18 -12.38
N GLY A 580 35.94 -1.32 -12.79
CA GLY A 580 35.18 -1.40 -14.03
C GLY A 580 33.82 -0.76 -13.75
N GLY A 581 33.51 0.35 -14.42
CA GLY A 581 32.18 0.90 -14.43
C GLY A 581 31.17 -0.21 -14.73
N ALA A 582 29.99 -0.15 -14.12
CA ALA A 582 28.97 -1.16 -14.32
C ALA A 582 28.65 -1.26 -15.81
N THR A 583 29.05 -2.38 -16.44
CA THR A 583 28.85 -2.64 -17.87
C THR A 583 27.46 -3.13 -18.21
N GLU A 584 26.65 -3.39 -17.19
CA GLU A 584 25.29 -3.93 -17.35
C GLU A 584 24.33 -3.29 -16.35
N LEU A 585 23.11 -2.99 -16.82
CA LEU A 585 21.97 -2.67 -15.98
C LEU A 585 21.14 -3.96 -15.81
N ARG A 586 20.89 -4.34 -14.56
CA ARG A 586 20.12 -5.54 -14.23
C ARG A 586 18.83 -5.19 -13.51
N ALA A 587 17.79 -6.00 -13.72
CA ALA A 587 16.53 -5.86 -12.99
C ALA A 587 16.76 -6.16 -11.50
N PRO A 588 16.40 -5.24 -10.59
CA PRO A 588 16.53 -5.47 -9.15
C PRO A 588 15.38 -6.31 -8.56
N PHE A 589 14.26 -6.42 -9.28
CA PHE A 589 13.04 -7.13 -8.85
C PHE A 589 12.27 -7.67 -10.07
N ASN A 590 11.25 -8.50 -9.80
CA ASN A 590 10.30 -8.95 -10.84
C ASN A 590 9.40 -7.79 -11.28
N GLY A 591 9.13 -7.71 -12.58
CA GLY A 591 8.22 -6.70 -13.09
C GLY A 591 8.03 -6.78 -14.60
N LYS A 592 7.26 -5.85 -15.14
CA LYS A 592 7.00 -5.69 -16.57
C LYS A 592 7.66 -4.41 -17.07
N VAL A 593 8.41 -4.48 -18.15
CA VAL A 593 8.99 -3.28 -18.79
C VAL A 593 7.86 -2.43 -19.36
N VAL A 594 7.74 -1.19 -18.88
CA VAL A 594 6.73 -0.21 -19.32
C VAL A 594 7.29 0.65 -20.44
N ALA A 595 8.51 1.16 -20.26
CA ALA A 595 9.14 2.05 -21.22
C ALA A 595 10.67 1.87 -21.28
N LEU A 596 11.21 2.17 -22.45
CA LEU A 596 12.64 2.29 -22.73
C LEU A 596 12.89 3.72 -23.26
N PRO A 597 13.15 4.71 -22.38
CA PRO A 597 13.31 6.10 -22.80
C PRO A 597 14.62 6.40 -23.54
N VAL A 598 15.46 5.38 -23.74
CA VAL A 598 16.77 5.49 -24.40
C VAL A 598 16.87 4.53 -25.58
N ALA A 599 17.79 4.82 -26.51
CA ALA A 599 18.09 3.97 -27.66
C ALA A 599 19.53 3.44 -27.62
N ALA A 600 19.80 2.33 -28.32
CA ALA A 600 21.15 1.84 -28.53
C ALA A 600 22.01 2.91 -29.25
N GLY A 601 23.23 3.11 -28.78
CA GLY A 601 24.13 4.16 -29.24
C GLY A 601 23.98 5.51 -28.54
N GLN A 602 22.97 5.70 -27.68
CA GLN A 602 22.75 6.94 -26.96
C GLN A 602 23.76 7.11 -25.81
N ALA A 603 24.35 8.29 -25.70
CA ALA A 603 25.17 8.69 -24.57
C ALA A 603 24.30 9.11 -23.39
N LEU A 604 24.65 8.67 -22.20
CA LEU A 604 23.94 8.89 -20.95
C LEU A 604 24.84 9.57 -19.93
N ALA A 605 24.27 10.44 -19.11
CA ALA A 605 24.86 10.86 -17.84
C ALA A 605 24.54 9.85 -16.72
N ALA A 606 25.31 9.91 -15.63
CA ALA A 606 24.93 9.20 -14.41
C ALA A 606 23.58 9.71 -13.90
N GLY A 607 22.65 8.80 -13.63
CA GLY A 607 21.30 9.14 -13.18
C GLY A 607 20.23 9.20 -14.29
N ASP A 608 20.61 9.16 -15.58
CA ASP A 608 19.63 9.12 -16.67
C ASP A 608 18.83 7.82 -16.63
N THR A 609 17.51 7.92 -16.77
CA THR A 609 16.61 6.76 -16.79
C THR A 609 16.82 5.94 -18.05
N VAL A 610 17.10 4.64 -17.91
CA VAL A 610 17.34 3.70 -19.00
C VAL A 610 16.15 2.80 -19.26
N VAL A 611 15.54 2.28 -18.20
CA VAL A 611 14.39 1.36 -18.26
C VAL A 611 13.39 1.75 -17.20
N VAL A 612 12.10 1.72 -17.53
CA VAL A 612 11.01 1.84 -16.58
C VAL A 612 10.35 0.48 -16.43
N ILE A 613 10.31 -0.05 -15.20
CA ILE A 613 9.68 -1.33 -14.87
C ILE A 613 8.48 -1.08 -13.96
N GLU A 614 7.33 -1.64 -14.30
CA GLU A 614 6.18 -1.75 -13.40
C GLU A 614 6.30 -3.02 -12.57
N SER A 615 6.26 -2.89 -11.26
CA SER A 615 6.17 -4.00 -10.31
C SER A 615 5.12 -3.66 -9.25
N MET A 616 4.21 -4.60 -8.96
CA MET A 616 3.17 -4.44 -7.92
C MET A 616 2.42 -3.10 -8.04
N LYS A 617 2.01 -2.74 -9.29
CA LYS A 617 1.30 -1.49 -9.64
C LYS A 617 2.11 -0.19 -9.50
N LEU A 618 3.41 -0.27 -9.22
CA LEU A 618 4.31 0.87 -9.13
C LEU A 618 5.30 0.88 -10.29
N GLU A 619 5.55 2.06 -10.84
CA GLU A 619 6.58 2.28 -11.84
C GLU A 619 7.91 2.65 -11.18
N HIS A 620 8.96 1.98 -11.60
CA HIS A 620 10.33 2.19 -11.10
C HIS A 620 11.24 2.53 -12.25
N SER A 621 11.83 3.71 -12.21
CA SER A 621 12.86 4.12 -13.16
C SER A 621 14.21 3.55 -12.74
N LEU A 622 14.82 2.79 -13.61
CA LEU A 622 16.17 2.27 -13.45
C LEU A 622 17.12 3.17 -14.23
N ALA A 623 18.06 3.79 -13.50
CA ALA A 623 18.96 4.79 -14.05
C ALA A 623 20.34 4.22 -14.37
N SER A 624 21.08 4.89 -15.24
CA SER A 624 22.47 4.60 -15.51
C SER A 624 23.33 4.89 -14.27
N PRO A 625 24.16 3.94 -13.80
CA PRO A 625 24.98 4.12 -12.60
C PRO A 625 26.19 5.06 -12.83
N ALA A 626 26.56 5.31 -14.07
CA ALA A 626 27.67 6.18 -14.46
C ALA A 626 27.43 6.77 -15.85
N ALA A 627 28.22 7.77 -16.23
CA ALA A 627 28.24 8.23 -17.61
C ALA A 627 28.72 7.09 -18.55
N ALA A 628 27.90 6.72 -19.53
CA ALA A 628 28.14 5.58 -20.41
C ALA A 628 27.41 5.74 -21.75
N THR A 629 27.69 4.89 -22.71
CA THR A 629 26.91 4.77 -23.94
C THR A 629 26.10 3.48 -23.91
N VAL A 630 24.82 3.51 -24.27
CA VAL A 630 24.00 2.30 -24.38
C VAL A 630 24.53 1.44 -25.52
N ALA A 631 25.18 0.31 -25.19
CA ALA A 631 25.66 -0.62 -26.20
C ALA A 631 24.51 -1.46 -26.78
N GLU A 632 23.64 -1.96 -25.90
CA GLU A 632 22.56 -2.86 -26.29
C GLU A 632 21.41 -2.78 -25.28
N LEU A 633 20.18 -2.81 -25.76
CA LEU A 633 18.96 -3.03 -24.97
C LEU A 633 18.50 -4.46 -25.16
N LEU A 634 18.39 -5.23 -24.08
CA LEU A 634 18.12 -6.67 -24.09
C LEU A 634 16.66 -7.01 -23.74
N VAL A 635 15.83 -5.98 -23.59
CA VAL A 635 14.40 -6.11 -23.24
C VAL A 635 13.56 -5.20 -24.12
N ALA A 636 12.26 -5.50 -24.20
CA ALA A 636 11.28 -4.71 -24.93
C ALA A 636 10.12 -4.29 -24.03
N PRO A 637 9.40 -3.19 -24.35
CA PRO A 637 8.18 -2.80 -23.65
C PRO A 637 7.16 -3.96 -23.66
N GLY A 638 6.52 -4.20 -22.52
CA GLY A 638 5.59 -5.32 -22.32
C GLY A 638 6.26 -6.61 -21.82
N GLN A 639 7.57 -6.74 -21.90
CA GLN A 639 8.30 -7.95 -21.48
C GLN A 639 8.34 -8.06 -19.94
N GLN A 640 8.12 -9.30 -19.44
CA GLN A 640 8.36 -9.63 -18.02
C GLN A 640 9.85 -9.82 -17.78
N VAL A 641 10.31 -9.33 -16.64
CA VAL A 641 11.72 -9.44 -16.21
C VAL A 641 11.81 -9.99 -14.79
N SER A 642 12.91 -10.68 -14.52
CA SER A 642 13.21 -11.30 -13.22
C SER A 642 14.44 -10.68 -12.58
N PRO A 643 14.60 -10.75 -11.23
CA PRO A 643 15.76 -10.21 -10.52
C PRO A 643 17.06 -10.76 -11.10
N GLY A 644 18.04 -9.86 -11.33
CA GLY A 644 19.34 -10.21 -11.90
C GLY A 644 19.36 -10.32 -13.43
N GLN A 645 18.22 -10.31 -14.11
CA GLN A 645 18.16 -10.30 -15.58
C GLN A 645 18.84 -9.04 -16.13
N VAL A 646 19.70 -9.19 -17.13
CA VAL A 646 20.35 -8.05 -17.81
C VAL A 646 19.31 -7.35 -18.69
N LEU A 647 19.17 -6.05 -18.51
CA LEU A 647 18.23 -5.19 -19.23
C LEU A 647 18.91 -4.38 -20.32
N ALA A 648 20.09 -3.85 -20.00
CA ALA A 648 20.91 -3.08 -20.92
C ALA A 648 22.40 -3.36 -20.69
N ARG A 649 23.21 -3.23 -21.74
CA ARG A 649 24.66 -3.22 -21.66
C ARG A 649 25.19 -1.85 -22.01
N PHE A 650 26.26 -1.44 -21.31
CA PHE A 650 26.93 -0.17 -21.51
C PHE A 650 28.34 -0.35 -22.07
N ALA A 651 28.73 0.50 -22.98
CA ALA A 651 30.12 0.73 -23.35
C ALA A 651 30.65 1.92 -22.54
N PRO A 652 31.96 1.90 -22.16
CA PRO A 652 32.58 3.06 -21.54
C PRO A 652 32.37 4.29 -22.41
N ALA A 653 32.07 5.47 -21.79
CA ALA A 653 32.01 6.72 -22.53
C ALA A 653 33.36 6.93 -23.23
N THR A 654 33.36 6.97 -24.55
CA THR A 654 34.55 7.35 -25.31
C THR A 654 34.91 8.77 -24.94
N GLN A 655 36.03 8.98 -24.26
CA GLN A 655 36.57 10.33 -24.04
C GLN A 655 36.75 10.94 -25.43
N GLY A 656 35.91 11.93 -25.77
CA GLY A 656 36.10 12.70 -26.98
C GLY A 656 37.48 13.32 -26.97
N ALA A 657 38.20 13.17 -28.05
CA ALA A 657 39.47 13.88 -28.27
C ALA A 657 39.22 15.39 -28.09
N PRO A 658 40.10 16.12 -27.40
CA PRO A 658 40.02 17.57 -27.31
C PRO A 658 40.12 18.17 -28.71
N ALA A 659 39.14 19.02 -29.07
CA ALA A 659 39.19 19.87 -30.27
C ALA A 659 40.15 21.00 -30.06
#